data_2ef23a74752b7feb693e1ce6b624093f
#
_entry.id   2ef23a74752b7feb693e1ce6b624093f
#
_cell.length_a   1.000
_cell.length_b   1.000
_cell.length_c   1.000
_cell.angle_alpha   90.00
_cell.angle_beta   90.00
_cell.angle_gamma   90.00
#
_symmetry.space_group_name_H-M   'P 1'
#
loop_
_entity.id
_entity.type
_entity.pdbx_description
1 polymer ?
#
loop_
_entity_poly.entity_id
_entity_poly.type
_entity_poly.pdbx_seq_one_letter_code
_entity_poly.pdbx_strand_id
1 'polypeptide(L)'
;MSSLRTDNKTTPRASTIQVPPELYRRHPSKPHITGISHYQSLYSASIRNSDLFWSKLARELFDWDNDFQTACSGDFANGDTAWFPEGRLNASYNCVDRHALRTPSKPAIIYEEDADGETRVITYSELLWSVCKLSYVLQDMGVSKGDTVTIYMPMVPEALIAMLACARIGAVHSVVFAGFSAEALEGRILDAKSKLIITSDEARRAGKTIPMKSVVDQALSSCPGVTGCLVFKRTGITPTPWTPSRDRWWHEEVQKWPDYMAPEDLLAEHPLFLLYTSGSTGKPKGLMHTTAGYLLGAAATTKYVFDLHEQDVFFCAGDIGWITGHTYMCYGPLLLGSTTIVCEGTPTFPSPSRYWNIIEKHNVTHFYTAPTVLRLLKKAGSEPSPEQVSKVRVLGSIGEPIAPEVWLWYYESTYFQTETGCHALAPLAGVTPTKPGCASVPFFGIDPVLLDPFTGSEIVGCNKEGYLAFRQPWPSMARSVWGDHSRFIETYFSQYKGYYLTGDGAYRDSEGDYWICGRIDDVINVSGHRLSTAELEAALLEHPTVSEAAVVGVPDEMTGQALLCFVSVKDSHKHDSTLNVTAKSHIRKAIGGFAAPKFFIVVSDIPKTRSGKIMRRILRKIFEGEKENFGDVSTLINPASIQTVVEEVEAFKKASMFT
;
A
#
# COMPACT_ATOMS: atom_id res chain seq x y z
N MET A 1 28.22 -11.32 -23.95
CA MET A 1 28.12 -10.87 -22.54
C MET A 1 29.02 -11.73 -21.67
N SER A 2 30.31 -11.52 -21.76
CA SER A 2 31.29 -12.14 -20.90
C SER A 2 32.41 -11.11 -20.72
N SER A 3 32.50 -10.56 -19.54
CA SER A 3 33.67 -9.92 -18.93
C SER A 3 33.24 -8.85 -17.90
N LEU A 4 32.92 -9.27 -16.69
CA LEU A 4 33.11 -8.48 -15.47
C LEU A 4 33.25 -9.49 -14.32
N ARG A 5 34.41 -10.11 -14.28
CA ARG A 5 35.01 -10.66 -13.06
C ARG A 5 36.26 -9.85 -12.83
N THR A 6 36.30 -9.09 -11.74
CA THR A 6 37.51 -8.88 -10.93
C THR A 6 37.15 -8.19 -9.62
N ASP A 7 37.41 -8.89 -8.54
CA ASP A 7 37.90 -8.49 -7.23
C ASP A 7 37.82 -7.00 -6.81
N ASN A 8 36.99 -6.66 -5.79
CA ASN A 8 37.55 -6.28 -4.49
C ASN A 8 36.42 -6.01 -3.46
N LYS A 9 36.64 -6.51 -2.27
CA LYS A 9 35.87 -6.45 -1.04
C LYS A 9 35.70 -5.00 -0.55
N THR A 10 34.64 -4.36 -0.97
CA THR A 10 33.95 -3.29 -0.25
C THR A 10 32.48 -3.51 -0.54
N THR A 11 31.63 -3.39 0.48
CA THR A 11 30.15 -3.34 0.31
C THR A 11 29.86 -2.55 -0.95
N PRO A 12 29.11 -3.07 -1.94
CA PRO A 12 28.83 -2.30 -3.13
C PRO A 12 28.09 -1.03 -2.70
N ARG A 13 28.77 0.11 -2.71
CA ARG A 13 28.06 1.41 -2.77
C ARG A 13 27.09 1.26 -3.91
N ALA A 14 25.81 1.46 -3.63
CA ALA A 14 24.73 1.31 -4.59
C ALA A 14 25.11 2.06 -5.87
N SER A 15 25.41 1.32 -6.92
CA SER A 15 25.75 1.93 -8.21
C SER A 15 24.52 2.66 -8.72
N THR A 16 24.63 3.97 -8.91
CA THR A 16 23.56 4.78 -9.50
C THR A 16 23.30 4.28 -10.92
N ILE A 17 22.07 3.87 -11.21
CA ILE A 17 21.67 3.46 -12.55
C ILE A 17 21.02 4.66 -13.24
N GLN A 18 21.64 5.10 -14.31
CA GLN A 18 21.11 6.14 -15.17
C GLN A 18 19.98 5.60 -16.02
N VAL A 19 18.90 6.34 -16.13
CA VAL A 19 17.79 5.98 -17.01
C VAL A 19 18.27 5.99 -18.45
N PRO A 20 18.09 4.90 -19.23
CA PRO A 20 18.45 4.90 -20.63
C PRO A 20 17.55 5.90 -21.39
N PRO A 21 18.11 6.95 -22.04
CA PRO A 21 17.32 7.95 -22.77
C PRO A 21 16.46 7.36 -23.89
N GLU A 22 16.80 6.15 -24.33
CA GLU A 22 16.16 5.45 -25.44
C GLU A 22 14.79 4.87 -25.07
N LEU A 23 14.53 4.52 -23.80
CA LEU A 23 13.25 4.03 -23.33
C LEU A 23 12.14 5.10 -23.46
N TYR A 24 12.49 6.38 -23.27
CA TYR A 24 11.56 7.49 -23.37
C TYR A 24 11.28 7.94 -24.81
N ARG A 25 12.24 7.75 -25.73
CA ARG A 25 12.05 8.07 -27.15
C ARG A 25 11.02 7.19 -27.85
N ARG A 26 10.60 6.10 -27.23
CA ARG A 26 9.62 5.16 -27.79
C ARG A 26 8.16 5.53 -27.51
N HIS A 27 7.90 6.49 -26.61
CA HIS A 27 6.51 6.92 -26.33
C HIS A 27 6.08 8.02 -27.32
N PRO A 28 4.86 7.93 -27.89
CA PRO A 28 4.35 8.94 -28.82
C PRO A 28 4.09 10.29 -28.17
N SER A 29 3.79 10.32 -26.87
CA SER A 29 3.55 11.54 -26.10
C SER A 29 4.85 12.10 -25.52
N LYS A 30 4.91 13.43 -25.36
CA LYS A 30 6.00 14.08 -24.63
C LYS A 30 5.90 13.78 -23.15
N PRO A 31 7.03 13.53 -22.45
CA PRO A 31 7.00 13.29 -21.01
C PRO A 31 6.44 14.50 -20.25
N HIS A 32 5.70 14.25 -19.19
CA HIS A 32 5.14 15.30 -18.33
C HIS A 32 6.22 16.13 -17.63
N ILE A 33 7.37 15.52 -17.31
CA ILE A 33 8.55 16.18 -16.78
C ILE A 33 9.72 15.96 -17.75
N THR A 34 10.26 17.05 -18.29
CA THR A 34 11.26 16.99 -19.37
C THR A 34 12.70 16.83 -18.87
N GLY A 35 12.92 16.72 -17.58
CA GLY A 35 14.23 16.52 -16.96
C GLY A 35 14.32 17.10 -15.55
N ILE A 36 15.49 16.92 -14.91
CA ILE A 36 15.70 17.26 -13.50
C ILE A 36 15.46 18.76 -13.21
N SER A 37 15.87 19.65 -14.09
CA SER A 37 15.65 21.10 -13.90
C SER A 37 14.16 21.47 -13.94
N HIS A 38 13.36 20.79 -14.77
CA HIS A 38 11.91 20.99 -14.82
C HIS A 38 11.27 20.48 -13.52
N TYR A 39 11.66 19.29 -13.05
CA TYR A 39 11.22 18.79 -11.74
C TYR A 39 11.56 19.79 -10.62
N GLN A 40 12.82 20.25 -10.53
CA GLN A 40 13.25 21.19 -9.50
C GLN A 40 12.45 22.50 -9.49
N SER A 41 12.10 22.99 -10.68
CA SER A 41 11.25 24.18 -10.83
C SER A 41 9.84 23.94 -10.29
N LEU A 42 9.20 22.83 -10.69
CA LEU A 42 7.87 22.45 -10.21
C LEU A 42 7.87 22.18 -8.69
N TYR A 43 8.87 21.45 -8.20
CA TYR A 43 9.03 21.18 -6.79
C TYR A 43 9.20 22.46 -5.97
N SER A 44 10.11 23.34 -6.40
CA SER A 44 10.30 24.63 -5.74
C SER A 44 9.02 25.48 -5.71
N ALA A 45 8.25 25.47 -6.80
CA ALA A 45 6.97 26.17 -6.87
C ALA A 45 5.95 25.56 -5.90
N SER A 46 5.88 24.21 -5.81
CA SER A 46 4.95 23.52 -4.93
C SER A 46 5.23 23.73 -3.43
N ILE A 47 6.49 24.03 -3.08
CA ILE A 47 6.88 24.35 -1.70
C ILE A 47 6.69 25.84 -1.38
N ARG A 48 7.16 26.74 -2.26
CA ARG A 48 7.18 28.20 -1.99
C ARG A 48 5.84 28.88 -2.25
N ASN A 49 5.06 28.39 -3.20
CA ASN A 49 3.78 28.93 -3.61
C ASN A 49 2.73 27.82 -3.69
N SER A 50 2.60 27.07 -2.58
CA SER A 50 1.77 25.85 -2.49
C SER A 50 0.35 26.08 -2.98
N ASP A 51 -0.32 27.12 -2.49
CA ASP A 51 -1.69 27.47 -2.85
C ASP A 51 -1.87 27.68 -4.35
N LEU A 52 -0.99 28.47 -4.96
CA LEU A 52 -1.05 28.75 -6.39
C LEU A 52 -0.75 27.49 -7.22
N PHE A 53 0.25 26.70 -6.80
CA PHE A 53 0.65 25.47 -7.48
C PHE A 53 -0.51 24.47 -7.50
N TRP A 54 -1.06 24.16 -6.33
CA TRP A 54 -2.13 23.18 -6.20
C TRP A 54 -3.45 23.67 -6.79
N SER A 55 -3.78 24.96 -6.66
CA SER A 55 -4.97 25.55 -7.32
C SER A 55 -4.92 25.40 -8.84
N LYS A 56 -3.77 25.69 -9.44
CA LYS A 56 -3.60 25.55 -10.89
C LYS A 56 -3.74 24.08 -11.30
N LEU A 57 -3.09 23.18 -10.58
CA LEU A 57 -3.10 21.75 -10.92
C LEU A 57 -4.48 21.14 -10.72
N ALA A 58 -5.21 21.54 -9.68
CA ALA A 58 -6.57 21.07 -9.40
C ALA A 58 -7.55 21.49 -10.52
N ARG A 59 -7.42 22.73 -11.04
CA ARG A 59 -8.23 23.19 -12.16
C ARG A 59 -7.83 22.57 -13.51
N GLU A 60 -6.58 22.17 -13.65
CA GLU A 60 -6.10 21.44 -14.84
C GLU A 60 -6.62 20.00 -14.87
N LEU A 61 -6.64 19.33 -13.72
CA LEU A 61 -6.90 17.88 -13.64
C LEU A 61 -8.37 17.53 -13.45
N PHE A 62 -9.20 18.43 -12.94
CA PHE A 62 -10.59 18.13 -12.60
C PHE A 62 -11.59 19.06 -13.24
N ASP A 63 -12.78 18.51 -13.48
CA ASP A 63 -14.00 19.25 -13.75
C ASP A 63 -14.67 19.53 -12.41
N TRP A 64 -14.86 20.80 -12.09
CA TRP A 64 -15.49 21.29 -10.87
C TRP A 64 -16.94 21.68 -11.13
N ASP A 65 -17.86 21.22 -10.27
CA ASP A 65 -19.25 21.69 -10.29
C ASP A 65 -19.34 23.12 -9.77
N ASN A 66 -18.52 23.46 -8.76
CA ASN A 66 -18.31 24.81 -8.27
C ASN A 66 -16.81 25.01 -7.95
N ASP A 67 -16.21 26.05 -8.52
CA ASP A 67 -14.80 26.36 -8.29
C ASP A 67 -14.58 26.86 -6.84
N PHE A 68 -13.36 26.72 -6.35
CA PHE A 68 -12.94 27.15 -5.02
C PHE A 68 -12.21 28.50 -5.08
N GLN A 69 -12.20 29.21 -3.93
CA GLN A 69 -11.42 30.43 -3.73
C GLN A 69 -10.20 30.18 -2.86
N THR A 70 -10.33 29.33 -1.86
CA THR A 70 -9.26 28.97 -0.93
C THR A 70 -8.60 27.65 -1.34
N ALA A 71 -7.28 27.63 -1.50
CA ALA A 71 -6.55 26.40 -1.82
C ALA A 71 -6.40 25.50 -0.59
N CYS A 72 -5.80 26.04 0.48
CA CYS A 72 -5.59 25.34 1.73
C CYS A 72 -6.00 26.23 2.91
N SER A 73 -6.57 25.63 3.94
CA SER A 73 -6.80 26.27 5.23
C SER A 73 -6.33 25.37 6.36
N GLY A 74 -5.90 25.98 7.48
CA GLY A 74 -5.30 25.28 8.60
C GLY A 74 -3.80 25.00 8.43
N ASP A 75 -3.21 24.41 9.45
CA ASP A 75 -1.77 24.13 9.53
C ASP A 75 -1.47 22.94 10.45
N PHE A 76 -0.21 22.56 10.54
CA PHE A 76 0.25 21.47 11.41
C PHE A 76 0.36 21.85 12.88
N ALA A 77 0.26 23.12 13.25
CA ALA A 77 0.30 23.52 14.67
C ALA A 77 -0.93 22.98 15.42
N ASN A 78 -2.07 22.93 14.72
CA ASN A 78 -3.33 22.38 15.23
C ASN A 78 -3.65 21.00 14.66
N GLY A 79 -2.94 20.57 13.62
CA GLY A 79 -3.18 19.31 12.91
C GLY A 79 -4.45 19.29 12.07
N ASP A 80 -5.13 20.42 11.93
CA ASP A 80 -6.34 20.60 11.12
C ASP A 80 -5.97 21.21 9.78
N THR A 81 -6.32 20.53 8.71
CA THR A 81 -6.11 21.01 7.35
C THR A 81 -7.30 20.70 6.46
N ALA A 82 -7.66 21.64 5.59
CA ALA A 82 -8.68 21.46 4.57
C ALA A 82 -8.18 21.99 3.22
N TRP A 83 -8.51 21.31 2.14
CA TRP A 83 -8.15 21.69 0.80
C TRP A 83 -9.38 21.98 -0.05
N PHE A 84 -9.40 23.15 -0.68
CA PHE A 84 -10.49 23.64 -1.55
C PHE A 84 -11.85 23.66 -0.86
N PRO A 85 -11.98 24.20 0.38
CA PRO A 85 -13.15 23.98 1.24
C PRO A 85 -14.50 24.43 0.62
N GLU A 86 -14.49 25.42 -0.28
CA GLU A 86 -15.71 25.89 -0.98
C GLU A 86 -15.97 25.14 -2.29
N GLY A 87 -14.96 24.44 -2.81
CA GLY A 87 -15.03 23.71 -4.06
C GLY A 87 -16.02 22.55 -4.00
N ARG A 88 -16.62 22.24 -5.14
CA ARG A 88 -17.54 21.12 -5.28
C ARG A 88 -17.21 20.29 -6.50
N LEU A 89 -17.14 18.98 -6.33
CA LEU A 89 -16.91 18.02 -7.39
C LEU A 89 -17.34 16.63 -6.95
N ASN A 90 -17.57 15.76 -7.93
CA ASN A 90 -17.84 14.34 -7.66
C ASN A 90 -16.67 13.46 -8.17
N ALA A 91 -16.20 12.53 -7.34
CA ALA A 91 -15.12 11.63 -7.70
C ALA A 91 -15.49 10.68 -8.85
N SER A 92 -16.71 10.12 -8.82
CA SER A 92 -17.20 9.24 -9.88
C SER A 92 -17.29 9.97 -11.22
N TYR A 93 -17.80 11.21 -11.24
CA TYR A 93 -17.85 12.02 -12.46
C TYR A 93 -16.45 12.21 -13.06
N ASN A 94 -15.48 12.59 -12.23
CA ASN A 94 -14.12 12.83 -12.68
C ASN A 94 -13.37 11.58 -13.12
N CYS A 95 -13.71 10.41 -12.59
CA CYS A 95 -13.12 9.13 -12.99
C CYS A 95 -13.81 8.49 -14.20
N VAL A 96 -15.09 8.74 -14.42
CA VAL A 96 -15.92 7.94 -15.35
C VAL A 96 -16.63 8.80 -16.38
N ASP A 97 -17.54 9.69 -15.97
CA ASP A 97 -18.45 10.39 -16.88
C ASP A 97 -17.73 11.19 -17.94
N ARG A 98 -16.77 12.04 -17.56
CA ARG A 98 -16.04 12.90 -18.50
C ARG A 98 -15.26 12.10 -19.54
N HIS A 99 -14.82 10.89 -19.20
CA HIS A 99 -14.11 10.00 -20.13
C HIS A 99 -15.12 9.21 -20.98
N ALA A 100 -16.23 8.74 -20.42
CA ALA A 100 -17.31 8.11 -21.16
C ALA A 100 -17.91 9.03 -22.22
N LEU A 101 -18.00 10.35 -21.92
CA LEU A 101 -18.47 11.34 -22.88
C LEU A 101 -17.48 11.59 -24.03
N ARG A 102 -16.18 11.51 -23.77
CA ARG A 102 -15.13 11.77 -24.78
C ARG A 102 -14.73 10.54 -25.59
N THR A 103 -14.56 9.40 -24.91
CA THR A 103 -14.05 8.16 -25.49
C THR A 103 -14.83 6.94 -24.98
N PRO A 104 -16.15 6.84 -25.31
CA PRO A 104 -17.07 5.86 -24.71
C PRO A 104 -16.62 4.41 -24.87
N SER A 105 -16.06 4.05 -26.02
CA SER A 105 -15.64 2.68 -26.36
C SER A 105 -14.22 2.31 -25.88
N LYS A 106 -13.51 3.26 -25.24
CA LYS A 106 -12.18 3.00 -24.73
C LYS A 106 -12.25 2.04 -23.54
N PRO A 107 -11.36 1.03 -23.44
CA PRO A 107 -11.23 0.21 -22.25
C PRO A 107 -10.91 1.06 -21.01
N ALA A 108 -11.72 0.95 -19.97
CA ALA A 108 -11.48 1.52 -18.66
C ALA A 108 -10.83 0.47 -17.76
N ILE A 109 -11.40 -0.74 -17.74
CA ILE A 109 -10.94 -1.84 -16.91
C ILE A 109 -10.77 -3.09 -17.78
N ILE A 110 -9.63 -3.76 -17.64
CA ILE A 110 -9.39 -5.11 -18.17
C ILE A 110 -9.32 -6.05 -16.97
N TYR A 111 -10.11 -7.09 -16.97
CA TYR A 111 -10.16 -8.09 -15.91
C TYR A 111 -9.60 -9.42 -16.36
N GLU A 112 -8.70 -9.97 -15.55
CA GLU A 112 -8.12 -11.31 -15.71
C GLU A 112 -8.52 -12.20 -14.53
N GLU A 113 -9.20 -13.30 -14.82
CA GLU A 113 -9.65 -14.29 -13.84
C GLU A 113 -8.49 -15.02 -13.16
N ASP A 114 -8.77 -15.76 -12.05
CA ASP A 114 -7.78 -16.53 -11.27
C ASP A 114 -7.06 -17.63 -12.09
N ALA A 115 -7.73 -18.28 -13.03
CA ALA A 115 -7.14 -19.25 -13.97
C ALA A 115 -6.94 -18.61 -15.34
N ASP A 116 -6.29 -19.32 -16.27
CA ASP A 116 -6.26 -18.94 -17.69
C ASP A 116 -7.69 -19.02 -18.26
N GLY A 117 -8.47 -18.03 -17.95
CA GLY A 117 -9.88 -17.92 -18.26
C GLY A 117 -10.19 -16.77 -19.20
N GLU A 118 -11.45 -16.39 -19.22
CA GLU A 118 -11.93 -15.31 -20.07
C GLU A 118 -11.46 -13.95 -19.56
N THR A 119 -10.87 -13.17 -20.45
CA THR A 119 -10.65 -11.74 -20.23
C THR A 119 -11.96 -11.00 -20.41
N ARG A 120 -12.32 -10.16 -19.45
CA ARG A 120 -13.44 -9.24 -19.59
C ARG A 120 -12.91 -7.81 -19.73
N VAL A 121 -13.32 -7.13 -20.78
CA VAL A 121 -12.99 -5.71 -21.01
C VAL A 121 -14.25 -4.90 -20.72
N ILE A 122 -14.11 -3.87 -19.90
CA ILE A 122 -15.19 -2.92 -19.57
C ILE A 122 -14.76 -1.57 -20.11
N THR A 123 -15.55 -1.04 -21.03
CA THR A 123 -15.35 0.31 -21.61
C THR A 123 -15.78 1.39 -20.63
N TYR A 124 -15.39 2.65 -20.87
CA TYR A 124 -15.84 3.78 -20.05
C TYR A 124 -17.37 3.95 -20.06
N SER A 125 -18.06 3.67 -21.19
CA SER A 125 -19.53 3.65 -21.22
C SER A 125 -20.11 2.57 -20.32
N GLU A 126 -19.62 1.34 -20.43
CA GLU A 126 -20.11 0.21 -19.63
C GLU A 126 -19.81 0.42 -18.14
N LEU A 127 -18.67 1.03 -17.83
CA LEU A 127 -18.33 1.42 -16.46
C LEU A 127 -19.32 2.46 -15.93
N LEU A 128 -19.64 3.48 -16.72
CA LEU A 128 -20.63 4.51 -16.36
C LEU A 128 -21.99 3.89 -16.06
N TRP A 129 -22.50 3.06 -16.96
CA TRP A 129 -23.80 2.37 -16.78
C TRP A 129 -23.82 1.51 -15.52
N SER A 130 -22.73 0.75 -15.30
CA SER A 130 -22.62 -0.16 -14.15
C SER A 130 -22.59 0.63 -12.83
N VAL A 131 -21.84 1.72 -12.79
CA VAL A 131 -21.75 2.61 -11.63
C VAL A 131 -23.10 3.26 -11.34
N CYS A 132 -23.78 3.78 -12.37
CA CYS A 132 -25.10 4.44 -12.21
C CYS A 132 -26.17 3.46 -11.71
N LYS A 133 -26.26 2.27 -12.30
CA LYS A 133 -27.22 1.25 -11.85
C LYS A 133 -26.98 0.83 -10.41
N LEU A 134 -25.71 0.61 -10.04
CA LEU A 134 -25.39 0.27 -8.66
C LEU A 134 -25.71 1.42 -7.70
N SER A 135 -25.50 2.66 -8.12
CA SER A 135 -25.84 3.85 -7.32
C SER A 135 -27.33 3.89 -6.96
N TYR A 136 -28.21 3.57 -7.92
CA TYR A 136 -29.64 3.42 -7.65
C TYR A 136 -29.94 2.27 -6.67
N VAL A 137 -29.29 1.13 -6.84
CA VAL A 137 -29.45 -0.02 -5.92
C VAL A 137 -29.08 0.38 -4.49
N LEU A 138 -27.96 1.09 -4.31
CA LEU A 138 -27.51 1.54 -2.99
C LEU A 138 -28.54 2.47 -2.35
N GLN A 139 -29.10 3.43 -3.11
CA GLN A 139 -30.15 4.31 -2.61
C GLN A 139 -31.45 3.56 -2.28
N ASP A 140 -31.87 2.60 -3.12
CA ASP A 140 -33.02 1.74 -2.86
C ASP A 140 -32.85 0.87 -1.62
N MET A 141 -31.61 0.46 -1.33
CA MET A 141 -31.23 -0.24 -0.09
C MET A 141 -31.06 0.72 1.11
N GLY A 142 -31.40 1.99 0.95
CA GLY A 142 -31.44 2.99 2.00
C GLY A 142 -30.14 3.72 2.28
N VAL A 143 -29.10 3.59 1.41
CA VAL A 143 -27.84 4.34 1.55
C VAL A 143 -28.05 5.79 1.09
N SER A 144 -27.59 6.72 1.90
CA SER A 144 -27.66 8.17 1.65
C SER A 144 -26.27 8.79 1.73
N LYS A 145 -26.13 10.03 1.31
CA LYS A 145 -24.91 10.84 1.43
C LYS A 145 -24.40 10.84 2.88
N GLY A 146 -23.12 10.52 3.06
CA GLY A 146 -22.46 10.43 4.36
C GLY A 146 -22.60 9.08 5.07
N ASP A 147 -23.50 8.19 4.62
CA ASP A 147 -23.56 6.82 5.15
C ASP A 147 -22.31 6.04 4.77
N THR A 148 -21.88 5.12 5.62
CA THR A 148 -20.75 4.24 5.33
C THR A 148 -21.21 2.90 4.75
N VAL A 149 -20.48 2.42 3.74
CA VAL A 149 -20.72 1.13 3.06
C VAL A 149 -19.44 0.30 3.13
N THR A 150 -19.51 -0.88 3.74
CA THR A 150 -18.39 -1.82 3.74
C THR A 150 -18.38 -2.61 2.43
N ILE A 151 -17.20 -2.70 1.80
CA ILE A 151 -16.95 -3.50 0.59
C ILE A 151 -15.98 -4.62 0.98
N TYR A 152 -16.47 -5.87 0.96
CA TYR A 152 -15.70 -7.09 1.24
C TYR A 152 -15.80 -8.02 0.04
N MET A 153 -15.00 -7.74 -0.99
CA MET A 153 -15.08 -8.38 -2.30
C MET A 153 -13.71 -8.88 -2.78
N PRO A 154 -13.67 -9.93 -3.62
CA PRO A 154 -12.46 -10.34 -4.30
C PRO A 154 -12.01 -9.26 -5.32
N MET A 155 -10.86 -9.50 -5.93
CA MET A 155 -10.29 -8.61 -6.96
C MET A 155 -11.03 -8.77 -8.29
N VAL A 156 -12.24 -8.21 -8.34
CA VAL A 156 -13.13 -8.20 -9.52
C VAL A 156 -13.52 -6.76 -9.88
N PRO A 157 -13.88 -6.47 -11.13
CA PRO A 157 -14.29 -5.11 -11.54
C PRO A 157 -15.45 -4.54 -10.72
N GLU A 158 -16.35 -5.39 -10.27
CA GLU A 158 -17.50 -5.00 -9.44
C GLU A 158 -17.07 -4.35 -8.11
N ALA A 159 -15.88 -4.68 -7.61
CA ALA A 159 -15.35 -4.01 -6.43
C ALA A 159 -14.99 -2.53 -6.71
N LEU A 160 -14.40 -2.23 -7.89
CA LEU A 160 -14.12 -0.85 -8.31
C LEU A 160 -15.43 -0.12 -8.62
N ILE A 161 -16.37 -0.79 -9.26
CA ILE A 161 -17.72 -0.25 -9.54
C ILE A 161 -18.42 0.13 -8.22
N ALA A 162 -18.29 -0.69 -7.17
CA ALA A 162 -18.86 -0.42 -5.86
C ALA A 162 -18.23 0.82 -5.20
N MET A 163 -16.90 0.99 -5.27
CA MET A 163 -16.22 2.19 -4.79
C MET A 163 -16.72 3.45 -5.49
N LEU A 164 -16.81 3.41 -6.83
CA LEU A 164 -17.24 4.53 -7.67
C LEU A 164 -18.74 4.85 -7.50
N ALA A 165 -19.58 3.83 -7.27
CA ALA A 165 -21.01 4.03 -7.00
C ALA A 165 -21.24 4.68 -5.63
N CYS A 166 -20.52 4.28 -4.60
CA CYS A 166 -20.52 4.97 -3.31
C CYS A 166 -20.09 6.43 -3.48
N ALA A 167 -18.99 6.68 -4.16
CA ALA A 167 -18.51 8.03 -4.43
C ALA A 167 -19.53 8.89 -5.21
N ARG A 168 -20.29 8.25 -6.15
CA ARG A 168 -21.31 8.95 -6.95
C ARG A 168 -22.43 9.54 -6.12
N ILE A 169 -22.90 8.80 -5.10
CA ILE A 169 -24.01 9.22 -4.23
C ILE A 169 -23.52 9.90 -2.93
N GLY A 170 -22.22 10.13 -2.79
CA GLY A 170 -21.65 10.71 -1.58
C GLY A 170 -21.64 9.76 -0.37
N ALA A 171 -21.78 8.46 -0.56
CA ALA A 171 -21.54 7.48 0.49
C ALA A 171 -20.04 7.24 0.69
N VAL A 172 -19.65 6.97 1.93
CA VAL A 172 -18.26 6.75 2.32
C VAL A 172 -17.94 5.26 2.24
N HIS A 173 -17.12 4.82 1.28
CA HIS A 173 -16.79 3.40 1.21
C HIS A 173 -15.68 3.01 2.18
N SER A 174 -15.80 1.81 2.74
CA SER A 174 -14.80 1.17 3.59
C SER A 174 -14.44 -0.19 3.01
N VAL A 175 -13.37 -0.24 2.23
CA VAL A 175 -12.92 -1.50 1.62
C VAL A 175 -12.15 -2.31 2.65
N VAL A 176 -12.57 -3.55 2.83
CA VAL A 176 -11.93 -4.52 3.73
C VAL A 176 -11.32 -5.64 2.90
N PHE A 177 -10.03 -5.90 3.12
CA PHE A 177 -9.31 -6.95 2.39
C PHE A 177 -10.03 -8.31 2.48
N ALA A 178 -10.35 -8.90 1.34
CA ALA A 178 -11.15 -10.12 1.20
C ALA A 178 -10.56 -11.38 1.88
N GLY A 179 -9.34 -11.27 2.34
CA GLY A 179 -8.67 -12.33 3.10
C GLY A 179 -8.79 -12.21 4.62
N PHE A 180 -9.43 -11.18 5.18
CA PHE A 180 -9.61 -11.05 6.62
C PHE A 180 -10.64 -12.04 7.16
N SER A 181 -10.52 -12.38 8.46
CA SER A 181 -11.48 -13.22 9.19
C SER A 181 -12.79 -12.46 9.43
N ALA A 182 -13.83 -13.21 9.81
CA ALA A 182 -15.12 -12.63 10.19
C ALA A 182 -15.00 -11.63 11.35
N GLU A 183 -14.18 -11.92 12.35
CA GLU A 183 -13.91 -11.04 13.49
C GLU A 183 -13.22 -9.72 13.05
N ALA A 184 -12.24 -9.82 12.15
CA ALA A 184 -11.58 -8.64 11.60
C ALA A 184 -12.53 -7.77 10.76
N LEU A 185 -13.46 -8.39 10.05
CA LEU A 185 -14.50 -7.72 9.29
C LEU A 185 -15.53 -7.08 10.23
N GLU A 186 -16.01 -7.81 11.23
CA GLU A 186 -16.95 -7.32 12.26
C GLU A 186 -16.43 -6.04 12.92
N GLY A 187 -15.19 -6.06 13.42
CA GLY A 187 -14.60 -4.90 14.10
C GLY A 187 -14.57 -3.64 13.21
N ARG A 188 -14.35 -3.80 11.89
CA ARG A 188 -14.35 -2.67 10.95
C ARG A 188 -15.75 -2.18 10.60
N ILE A 189 -16.71 -3.08 10.47
CA ILE A 189 -18.12 -2.76 10.25
C ILE A 189 -18.67 -1.94 11.43
N LEU A 190 -18.38 -2.37 12.66
CA LEU A 190 -18.83 -1.70 13.88
C LEU A 190 -18.20 -0.33 14.05
N ASP A 191 -16.88 -0.20 13.83
CA ASP A 191 -16.15 1.07 13.94
C ASP A 191 -16.57 2.07 12.84
N ALA A 192 -16.70 1.60 11.60
CA ALA A 192 -17.22 2.40 10.50
C ALA A 192 -18.71 2.74 10.65
N LYS A 193 -19.46 2.05 11.50
CA LYS A 193 -20.92 2.11 11.61
C LYS A 193 -21.59 1.86 10.27
N SER A 194 -21.13 0.86 9.54
CA SER A 194 -21.60 0.59 8.18
C SER A 194 -23.07 0.20 8.15
N LYS A 195 -23.80 0.84 7.25
CA LYS A 195 -25.24 0.63 7.06
C LYS A 195 -25.53 -0.53 6.12
N LEU A 196 -24.61 -0.75 5.16
CA LEU A 196 -24.71 -1.78 4.13
C LEU A 196 -23.37 -2.44 3.92
N ILE A 197 -23.39 -3.73 3.56
CA ILE A 197 -22.22 -4.46 3.09
C ILE A 197 -22.42 -4.94 1.65
N ILE A 198 -21.36 -4.83 0.83
CA ILE A 198 -21.29 -5.40 -0.51
C ILE A 198 -20.25 -6.53 -0.47
N THR A 199 -20.65 -7.72 -0.94
CA THR A 199 -19.79 -8.91 -0.95
C THR A 199 -20.06 -9.77 -2.19
N SER A 200 -19.37 -10.90 -2.31
CA SER A 200 -19.68 -11.94 -3.30
C SER A 200 -20.12 -13.24 -2.62
N ASP A 201 -20.74 -14.12 -3.40
CA ASP A 201 -20.99 -15.50 -2.96
C ASP A 201 -19.68 -16.17 -2.56
N GLU A 202 -18.72 -16.15 -3.48
CA GLU A 202 -17.42 -16.80 -3.39
C GLU A 202 -16.33 -15.94 -4.02
N ALA A 203 -15.06 -16.27 -3.76
CA ALA A 203 -13.88 -15.78 -4.46
C ALA A 203 -13.10 -16.95 -5.05
N ARG A 204 -12.27 -16.66 -6.06
CA ARG A 204 -11.30 -17.60 -6.62
C ARG A 204 -9.88 -17.20 -6.21
N ARG A 205 -9.08 -18.16 -5.77
CA ARG A 205 -7.68 -17.92 -5.47
C ARG A 205 -6.85 -19.19 -5.65
N ALA A 206 -5.92 -19.18 -6.59
CA ALA A 206 -5.07 -20.32 -6.95
C ALA A 206 -5.90 -21.61 -7.20
N GLY A 207 -6.98 -21.50 -7.98
CA GLY A 207 -7.90 -22.57 -8.30
C GLY A 207 -8.86 -22.99 -7.19
N LYS A 208 -8.72 -22.40 -5.99
CA LYS A 208 -9.59 -22.71 -4.84
C LYS A 208 -10.75 -21.74 -4.76
N THR A 209 -11.89 -22.25 -4.31
CA THR A 209 -13.07 -21.44 -3.99
C THR A 209 -13.03 -21.04 -2.51
N ILE A 210 -13.29 -19.76 -2.23
CA ILE A 210 -13.33 -19.19 -0.88
C ILE A 210 -14.75 -18.69 -0.62
N PRO A 211 -15.46 -19.19 0.43
CA PRO A 211 -16.85 -18.84 0.69
C PRO A 211 -16.98 -17.47 1.36
N MET A 212 -17.00 -16.40 0.57
CA MET A 212 -17.02 -15.01 1.05
C MET A 212 -18.28 -14.70 1.86
N LYS A 213 -19.45 -15.08 1.34
CA LYS A 213 -20.75 -14.82 2.01
C LYS A 213 -20.84 -15.44 3.39
N SER A 214 -20.26 -16.62 3.59
CA SER A 214 -20.25 -17.30 4.89
C SER A 214 -19.44 -16.51 5.93
N VAL A 215 -18.30 -15.92 5.53
CA VAL A 215 -17.51 -15.05 6.39
C VAL A 215 -18.28 -13.78 6.76
N VAL A 216 -18.99 -13.21 5.79
CA VAL A 216 -19.84 -12.02 5.99
C VAL A 216 -20.98 -12.35 6.96
N ASP A 217 -21.69 -13.47 6.79
CA ASP A 217 -22.79 -13.84 7.68
C ASP A 217 -22.33 -14.05 9.13
N GLN A 218 -21.16 -14.64 9.32
CA GLN A 218 -20.56 -14.78 10.64
C GLN A 218 -20.26 -13.39 11.25
N ALA A 219 -19.68 -12.46 10.51
CA ALA A 219 -19.41 -11.11 10.98
C ALA A 219 -20.71 -10.34 11.31
N LEU A 220 -21.73 -10.47 10.45
CA LEU A 220 -23.00 -9.74 10.60
C LEU A 220 -23.85 -10.23 11.78
N SER A 221 -23.58 -11.41 12.34
CA SER A 221 -24.26 -11.89 13.56
C SER A 221 -24.09 -10.94 14.74
N SER A 222 -23.01 -10.16 14.78
CA SER A 222 -22.69 -9.17 15.82
C SER A 222 -22.86 -7.71 15.35
N CYS A 223 -23.35 -7.49 14.12
CA CYS A 223 -23.45 -6.14 13.51
C CYS A 223 -24.91 -5.72 13.27
N PRO A 224 -25.71 -5.43 14.31
CA PRO A 224 -27.14 -5.14 14.15
C PRO A 224 -27.43 -3.84 13.39
N GLY A 225 -26.44 -2.96 13.22
CA GLY A 225 -26.57 -1.71 12.44
C GLY A 225 -26.59 -1.90 10.92
N VAL A 226 -26.17 -3.08 10.42
CA VAL A 226 -26.18 -3.39 8.99
C VAL A 226 -27.58 -3.84 8.57
N THR A 227 -28.23 -3.03 7.74
CA THR A 227 -29.61 -3.27 7.29
C THR A 227 -29.71 -4.03 5.98
N GLY A 228 -28.63 -4.10 5.19
CA GLY A 228 -28.62 -4.76 3.89
C GLY A 228 -27.27 -5.40 3.53
N CYS A 229 -27.35 -6.47 2.73
CA CYS A 229 -26.19 -7.17 2.16
C CYS A 229 -26.43 -7.37 0.66
N LEU A 230 -25.63 -6.71 -0.17
CA LEU A 230 -25.68 -6.89 -1.62
C LEU A 230 -24.63 -7.92 -2.04
N VAL A 231 -25.07 -8.99 -2.70
CA VAL A 231 -24.25 -10.16 -3.02
C VAL A 231 -24.00 -10.27 -4.51
N PHE A 232 -22.76 -10.14 -4.93
CA PHE A 232 -22.33 -10.40 -6.30
C PHE A 232 -22.17 -11.89 -6.53
N LYS A 233 -22.80 -12.42 -7.56
CA LYS A 233 -22.69 -13.82 -7.96
C LYS A 233 -21.43 -14.03 -8.80
N ARG A 234 -20.31 -14.38 -8.12
CA ARG A 234 -19.00 -14.57 -8.77
C ARG A 234 -18.88 -15.94 -9.43
N THR A 235 -19.28 -17.00 -8.76
CA THR A 235 -19.19 -18.36 -9.28
C THR A 235 -20.55 -19.04 -9.38
N GLY A 236 -21.40 -18.89 -8.40
CA GLY A 236 -22.70 -19.55 -8.31
C GLY A 236 -22.63 -21.07 -8.22
N ILE A 237 -21.48 -21.62 -7.80
CA ILE A 237 -21.24 -23.08 -7.78
C ILE A 237 -21.76 -23.69 -6.49
N THR A 238 -21.45 -23.06 -5.35
CA THR A 238 -21.86 -23.55 -4.05
C THR A 238 -23.17 -22.89 -3.58
N PRO A 239 -24.09 -23.62 -2.94
CA PRO A 239 -25.26 -23.00 -2.33
C PRO A 239 -24.85 -21.88 -1.37
N THR A 240 -25.29 -20.65 -1.64
CA THR A 240 -24.97 -19.48 -0.84
C THR A 240 -25.91 -19.36 0.34
N PRO A 241 -25.44 -19.22 1.59
CA PRO A 241 -26.29 -18.91 2.74
C PRO A 241 -27.07 -17.61 2.46
N TRP A 242 -28.36 -17.58 2.83
CA TRP A 242 -29.25 -16.48 2.45
C TRP A 242 -30.19 -16.05 3.57
N THR A 243 -30.24 -14.77 3.84
CA THR A 243 -31.19 -14.13 4.77
C THR A 243 -32.15 -13.24 3.97
N PRO A 244 -33.38 -13.70 3.66
CA PRO A 244 -34.27 -13.02 2.71
C PRO A 244 -34.63 -11.57 3.05
N SER A 245 -34.63 -11.20 4.35
CA SER A 245 -34.96 -9.84 4.82
C SER A 245 -33.79 -8.85 4.66
N ARG A 246 -32.57 -9.33 4.39
CA ARG A 246 -31.35 -8.55 4.38
C ARG A 246 -30.61 -8.65 3.05
N ASP A 247 -30.57 -9.85 2.45
CA ASP A 247 -29.70 -10.17 1.32
C ASP A 247 -30.40 -9.92 -0.01
N ARG A 248 -29.69 -9.30 -0.96
CA ARG A 248 -30.17 -9.09 -2.33
C ARG A 248 -29.08 -9.49 -3.33
N TRP A 249 -29.48 -10.08 -4.47
CA TRP A 249 -28.56 -10.40 -5.55
C TRP A 249 -28.23 -9.16 -6.39
N TRP A 250 -26.95 -8.83 -6.51
CA TRP A 250 -26.46 -7.71 -7.34
C TRP A 250 -27.02 -7.75 -8.78
N HIS A 251 -26.87 -8.91 -9.44
CA HIS A 251 -27.27 -9.07 -10.85
C HIS A 251 -28.78 -8.95 -11.08
N GLU A 252 -29.60 -9.20 -10.09
CA GLU A 252 -31.06 -9.00 -10.16
C GLU A 252 -31.43 -7.55 -9.91
N GLU A 253 -30.78 -6.92 -8.93
CA GLU A 253 -31.09 -5.54 -8.52
C GLU A 253 -30.69 -4.53 -9.59
N VAL A 254 -29.50 -4.63 -10.19
CA VAL A 254 -29.03 -3.67 -11.20
C VAL A 254 -29.87 -3.63 -12.47
N GLN A 255 -30.58 -4.71 -12.80
CA GLN A 255 -31.44 -4.76 -13.99
C GLN A 255 -32.70 -3.90 -13.88
N LYS A 256 -33.08 -3.49 -12.68
CA LYS A 256 -34.30 -2.69 -12.41
C LYS A 256 -34.11 -1.21 -12.72
N TRP A 257 -32.87 -0.75 -12.95
CA TRP A 257 -32.54 0.66 -12.95
C TRP A 257 -32.02 1.16 -14.30
N PRO A 258 -32.22 2.44 -14.62
CA PRO A 258 -31.74 3.06 -15.85
C PRO A 258 -30.20 3.17 -15.87
N ASP A 259 -29.66 3.39 -17.07
CA ASP A 259 -28.22 3.43 -17.32
C ASP A 259 -27.52 4.69 -16.82
N TYR A 260 -28.27 5.72 -16.43
CA TYR A 260 -27.70 6.98 -15.94
C TYR A 260 -28.38 7.51 -14.69
N MET A 261 -27.56 7.93 -13.74
CA MET A 261 -27.91 8.68 -12.53
C MET A 261 -26.99 9.91 -12.47
N ALA A 262 -27.54 11.10 -12.22
CA ALA A 262 -26.71 12.27 -11.98
C ALA A 262 -25.85 12.09 -10.71
N PRO A 263 -24.58 12.53 -10.72
CA PRO A 263 -23.72 12.47 -9.54
C PRO A 263 -24.21 13.46 -8.49
N GLU A 264 -24.02 13.10 -7.21
CA GLU A 264 -24.33 13.97 -6.07
C GLU A 264 -23.35 15.15 -6.03
N ASP A 265 -23.85 16.33 -5.75
CA ASP A 265 -23.05 17.55 -5.54
C ASP A 265 -22.36 17.51 -4.17
N LEU A 266 -21.02 17.38 -4.16
CA LEU A 266 -20.23 17.16 -2.96
C LEU A 266 -19.19 18.26 -2.73
N LEU A 267 -19.04 18.69 -1.47
CA LEU A 267 -17.90 19.53 -1.08
C LEU A 267 -16.57 18.81 -1.31
N ALA A 268 -15.53 19.56 -1.61
CA ALA A 268 -14.17 19.05 -1.79
C ALA A 268 -13.66 18.24 -0.59
N GLU A 269 -14.02 18.66 0.62
CA GLU A 269 -13.68 17.98 1.88
C GLU A 269 -14.72 16.93 2.30
N HIS A 270 -15.70 16.59 1.44
CA HIS A 270 -16.59 15.47 1.74
C HIS A 270 -15.80 14.18 1.88
N PRO A 271 -16.02 13.36 2.94
CA PRO A 271 -15.33 12.08 3.10
C PRO A 271 -15.58 11.16 1.90
N LEU A 272 -14.50 10.60 1.35
CA LEU A 272 -14.54 9.69 0.20
C LEU A 272 -14.50 8.24 0.66
N PHE A 273 -13.55 7.92 1.53
CA PHE A 273 -13.39 6.56 2.05
C PHE A 273 -12.72 6.50 3.41
N LEU A 274 -12.89 5.33 4.03
CA LEU A 274 -12.16 4.90 5.22
C LEU A 274 -11.26 3.73 4.86
N LEU A 275 -10.01 3.79 5.28
CA LEU A 275 -9.09 2.67 5.12
C LEU A 275 -8.42 2.32 6.45
N TYR A 276 -8.58 1.07 6.86
CA TYR A 276 -8.14 0.60 8.17
C TYR A 276 -6.68 0.16 8.15
N THR A 277 -5.88 0.74 9.05
CA THR A 277 -4.50 0.34 9.29
C THR A 277 -4.35 -0.28 10.68
N SER A 278 -3.31 -1.13 10.85
CA SER A 278 -2.96 -1.66 12.16
C SER A 278 -2.44 -0.54 13.05
N GLY A 279 -3.15 -0.28 14.16
CA GLY A 279 -2.70 0.70 15.16
C GLY A 279 -1.61 0.13 16.08
N SER A 280 -0.68 0.97 16.55
CA SER A 280 0.28 0.61 17.61
C SER A 280 -0.40 0.17 18.91
N THR A 281 -1.61 0.65 19.16
CA THR A 281 -2.43 0.33 20.35
C THR A 281 -3.26 -0.95 20.24
N GLY A 282 -3.18 -1.68 19.12
CA GLY A 282 -3.89 -2.96 18.92
C GLY A 282 -5.27 -2.85 18.27
N LYS A 283 -5.96 -1.70 18.34
CA LYS A 283 -7.21 -1.50 17.58
C LYS A 283 -6.92 -0.87 16.23
N PRO A 284 -7.52 -1.37 15.12
CA PRO A 284 -7.39 -0.75 13.81
C PRO A 284 -7.82 0.73 13.84
N LYS A 285 -7.16 1.55 13.02
CA LYS A 285 -7.51 2.96 12.82
C LYS A 285 -8.15 3.13 11.44
N GLY A 286 -9.39 3.58 11.38
CA GLY A 286 -10.04 3.98 10.12
C GLY A 286 -9.55 5.36 9.69
N LEU A 287 -8.58 5.42 8.80
CA LEU A 287 -8.09 6.69 8.24
C LEU A 287 -9.10 7.24 7.24
N MET A 288 -9.53 8.48 7.45
CA MET A 288 -10.48 9.17 6.60
C MET A 288 -9.75 10.03 5.57
N HIS A 289 -10.03 9.76 4.29
CA HIS A 289 -9.62 10.60 3.17
C HIS A 289 -10.83 11.37 2.61
N THR A 290 -10.59 12.64 2.25
CA THR A 290 -11.59 13.51 1.64
C THR A 290 -11.43 13.58 0.12
N THR A 291 -12.47 14.01 -0.58
CA THR A 291 -12.60 13.83 -2.03
C THR A 291 -11.51 14.56 -2.83
N ALA A 292 -11.53 15.89 -2.88
CA ALA A 292 -10.71 16.62 -3.84
C ALA A 292 -9.20 16.50 -3.57
N GLY A 293 -8.79 16.64 -2.31
CA GLY A 293 -7.37 16.59 -1.96
C GLY A 293 -6.76 15.23 -2.26
N TYR A 294 -7.45 14.15 -1.90
CA TYR A 294 -6.98 12.80 -2.20
C TYR A 294 -6.91 12.54 -3.72
N LEU A 295 -7.98 12.88 -4.46
CA LEU A 295 -8.00 12.71 -5.92
C LEU A 295 -6.88 13.49 -6.61
N LEU A 296 -6.57 14.71 -6.13
CA LEU A 296 -5.50 15.53 -6.68
C LEU A 296 -4.13 14.86 -6.51
N GLY A 297 -3.84 14.33 -5.33
CA GLY A 297 -2.63 13.56 -5.09
C GLY A 297 -2.57 12.29 -5.95
N ALA A 298 -3.69 11.55 -6.06
CA ALA A 298 -3.78 10.33 -6.87
C ALA A 298 -3.51 10.64 -8.35
N ALA A 299 -4.17 11.64 -8.93
CA ALA A 299 -3.97 12.05 -10.32
C ALA A 299 -2.54 12.60 -10.55
N ALA A 300 -2.05 13.47 -9.66
CA ALA A 300 -0.74 14.09 -9.79
C ALA A 300 0.40 13.06 -9.70
N THR A 301 0.36 12.17 -8.70
CA THR A 301 1.41 11.15 -8.56
C THR A 301 1.36 10.13 -9.70
N THR A 302 0.19 9.74 -10.14
CA THR A 302 0.05 8.84 -11.30
C THR A 302 0.57 9.50 -12.59
N LYS A 303 0.26 10.79 -12.79
CA LYS A 303 0.74 11.57 -13.95
C LYS A 303 2.25 11.78 -13.93
N TYR A 304 2.81 12.22 -12.80
CA TYR A 304 4.18 12.73 -12.78
C TYR A 304 5.22 11.73 -12.28
N VAL A 305 4.88 10.81 -11.37
CA VAL A 305 5.81 9.76 -10.92
C VAL A 305 5.95 8.70 -11.99
N PHE A 306 4.82 8.22 -12.50
CA PHE A 306 4.81 7.16 -13.52
C PHE A 306 4.87 7.68 -14.96
N ASP A 307 4.76 8.99 -15.18
CA ASP A 307 4.63 9.55 -16.54
C ASP A 307 3.46 8.89 -17.31
N LEU A 308 2.33 8.66 -16.61
CA LEU A 308 1.17 7.99 -17.21
C LEU A 308 0.41 8.92 -18.14
N HIS A 309 0.11 8.42 -19.33
CA HIS A 309 -0.69 9.09 -20.36
C HIS A 309 -2.01 8.35 -20.58
N GLU A 310 -2.95 9.03 -21.21
CA GLU A 310 -4.30 8.49 -21.44
C GLU A 310 -4.31 7.14 -22.19
N GLN A 311 -3.39 6.93 -23.15
CA GLN A 311 -3.29 5.71 -23.94
C GLN A 311 -2.57 4.54 -23.26
N ASP A 312 -2.01 4.76 -22.09
CA ASP A 312 -1.27 3.72 -21.36
C ASP A 312 -2.18 2.69 -20.72
N VAL A 313 -1.62 1.52 -20.47
CA VAL A 313 -2.25 0.43 -19.71
C VAL A 313 -1.48 0.21 -18.43
N PHE A 314 -2.14 0.45 -17.30
CA PHE A 314 -1.57 0.36 -15.96
C PHE A 314 -1.97 -0.94 -15.27
N PHE A 315 -1.00 -1.77 -14.94
CA PHE A 315 -1.21 -2.97 -14.14
C PHE A 315 -0.67 -2.78 -12.73
N CYS A 316 -1.55 -2.41 -11.80
CA CYS A 316 -1.25 -2.43 -10.36
C CYS A 316 -1.63 -3.80 -9.81
N ALA A 317 -0.63 -4.62 -9.47
CA ALA A 317 -0.83 -5.95 -8.87
C ALA A 317 -0.98 -5.86 -7.33
N GLY A 318 -1.58 -4.78 -6.84
CA GLY A 318 -1.99 -4.60 -5.46
C GLY A 318 -3.43 -5.06 -5.23
N ASP A 319 -3.89 -5.02 -3.98
CA ASP A 319 -5.27 -5.32 -3.62
C ASP A 319 -5.99 -4.02 -3.24
N ILE A 320 -7.28 -3.91 -3.60
CA ILE A 320 -8.11 -2.74 -3.28
C ILE A 320 -8.32 -2.55 -1.77
N GLY A 321 -8.11 -3.55 -0.95
CA GLY A 321 -8.11 -3.46 0.51
C GLY A 321 -6.94 -2.65 1.09
N TRP A 322 -6.04 -2.14 0.23
CA TRP A 322 -4.89 -1.31 0.59
C TRP A 322 -4.92 0.02 -0.17
N ILE A 323 -4.23 1.03 0.38
CA ILE A 323 -4.15 2.36 -0.26
C ILE A 323 -3.57 2.26 -1.68
N THR A 324 -2.66 1.34 -1.93
CA THR A 324 -2.08 1.11 -3.27
C THR A 324 -3.16 0.78 -4.30
N GLY A 325 -4.10 -0.11 -3.96
CA GLY A 325 -5.22 -0.44 -4.84
C GLY A 325 -6.19 0.72 -5.03
N HIS A 326 -6.50 1.47 -3.96
CA HIS A 326 -7.32 2.68 -4.09
C HIS A 326 -6.68 3.69 -5.04
N THR A 327 -5.42 4.03 -4.81
CA THR A 327 -4.74 5.13 -5.52
C THR A 327 -4.32 4.72 -6.93
N TYR A 328 -3.69 3.56 -7.10
CA TYR A 328 -3.00 3.20 -8.35
C TYR A 328 -3.67 2.07 -9.16
N MET A 329 -4.82 1.56 -8.68
CA MET A 329 -5.65 0.68 -9.49
C MET A 329 -6.99 1.34 -9.84
N CYS A 330 -7.63 2.01 -8.87
CA CYS A 330 -8.92 2.63 -9.07
C CYS A 330 -8.76 4.12 -9.47
N TYR A 331 -8.49 5.01 -8.51
CA TYR A 331 -8.66 6.46 -8.74
C TYR A 331 -7.63 7.05 -9.70
N GLY A 332 -6.34 6.85 -9.49
CA GLY A 332 -5.28 7.50 -10.30
C GLY A 332 -5.39 7.23 -11.79
N PRO A 333 -5.39 5.98 -12.26
CA PRO A 333 -5.53 5.66 -13.68
C PRO A 333 -6.84 6.16 -14.29
N LEU A 334 -7.98 5.95 -13.60
CA LEU A 334 -9.30 6.37 -14.10
C LEU A 334 -9.44 7.90 -14.16
N LEU A 335 -8.87 8.65 -13.21
CA LEU A 335 -8.83 10.12 -13.27
C LEU A 335 -8.09 10.63 -14.50
N LEU A 336 -7.07 9.92 -14.96
CA LEU A 336 -6.29 10.28 -16.15
C LEU A 336 -6.88 9.70 -17.45
N GLY A 337 -7.98 8.98 -17.37
CA GLY A 337 -8.64 8.36 -18.51
C GLY A 337 -7.85 7.20 -19.13
N SER A 338 -6.90 6.61 -18.41
CA SER A 338 -6.13 5.45 -18.86
C SER A 338 -6.86 4.14 -18.61
N THR A 339 -6.28 3.02 -19.04
CA THR A 339 -6.81 1.67 -18.80
C THR A 339 -6.12 1.05 -17.59
N THR A 340 -6.89 0.49 -16.66
CA THR A 340 -6.36 -0.26 -15.50
C THR A 340 -6.64 -1.76 -15.62
N ILE A 341 -5.72 -2.60 -15.11
CA ILE A 341 -5.92 -4.05 -15.05
C ILE A 341 -6.28 -4.47 -13.63
N VAL A 342 -7.36 -5.24 -13.50
CA VAL A 342 -7.77 -5.94 -12.29
C VAL A 342 -7.50 -7.42 -12.49
N CYS A 343 -6.64 -8.00 -11.67
CA CYS A 343 -6.26 -9.40 -11.74
C CYS A 343 -6.68 -10.14 -10.48
N GLU A 344 -7.53 -11.14 -10.62
CA GLU A 344 -7.93 -12.04 -9.54
C GLU A 344 -6.87 -13.14 -9.36
N GLY A 345 -6.71 -13.64 -8.14
CA GLY A 345 -5.85 -14.79 -7.86
C GLY A 345 -4.45 -14.46 -7.39
N THR A 346 -3.49 -15.28 -7.77
CA THR A 346 -2.09 -15.17 -7.32
C THR A 346 -1.13 -15.04 -8.50
N PRO A 347 0.06 -14.42 -8.30
CA PRO A 347 0.99 -14.13 -9.40
C PRO A 347 1.59 -15.37 -10.07
N THR A 348 1.53 -16.53 -9.40
CA THR A 348 2.18 -17.77 -9.86
C THR A 348 1.18 -18.88 -10.22
N PHE A 349 -0.11 -18.60 -10.25
CA PHE A 349 -1.15 -19.55 -10.63
C PHE A 349 -1.90 -19.08 -11.89
N PRO A 350 -2.17 -19.92 -12.89
CA PRO A 350 -1.85 -21.34 -12.96
C PRO A 350 -0.39 -21.64 -13.33
N SER A 351 0.40 -20.63 -13.68
CA SER A 351 1.81 -20.79 -14.03
C SER A 351 2.68 -19.68 -13.40
N PRO A 352 3.98 -19.92 -13.17
CA PRO A 352 4.90 -18.87 -12.71
C PRO A 352 4.97 -17.65 -13.65
N SER A 353 4.70 -17.81 -14.95
CA SER A 353 4.76 -16.74 -15.96
C SER A 353 3.46 -15.95 -16.08
N ARG A 354 2.45 -16.18 -15.22
CA ARG A 354 1.12 -15.57 -15.34
C ARG A 354 1.17 -14.05 -15.53
N TYR A 355 1.87 -13.34 -14.66
CA TYR A 355 1.90 -11.88 -14.75
C TYR A 355 2.59 -11.38 -16.02
N TRP A 356 3.63 -12.06 -16.46
CA TRP A 356 4.31 -11.72 -17.72
C TRP A 356 3.43 -11.96 -18.94
N ASN A 357 2.63 -13.03 -18.91
CA ASN A 357 1.64 -13.32 -19.97
C ASN A 357 0.53 -12.25 -20.00
N ILE A 358 0.04 -11.77 -18.84
CA ILE A 358 -0.92 -10.67 -18.76
C ILE A 358 -0.31 -9.37 -19.31
N ILE A 359 0.93 -9.09 -18.96
CA ILE A 359 1.67 -7.91 -19.41
C ILE A 359 1.79 -7.90 -20.94
N GLU A 360 2.18 -9.02 -21.54
CA GLU A 360 2.29 -9.17 -22.99
C GLU A 360 0.91 -9.07 -23.67
N LYS A 361 -0.06 -9.85 -23.20
CA LYS A 361 -1.42 -9.96 -23.76
C LYS A 361 -2.11 -8.60 -23.88
N HIS A 362 -1.94 -7.73 -22.88
CA HIS A 362 -2.62 -6.44 -22.82
C HIS A 362 -1.73 -5.25 -23.15
N ASN A 363 -0.50 -5.47 -23.65
CA ASN A 363 0.45 -4.42 -23.95
C ASN A 363 0.65 -3.46 -22.77
N VAL A 364 0.81 -4.00 -21.56
CA VAL A 364 0.99 -3.23 -20.33
C VAL A 364 2.21 -2.32 -20.47
N THR A 365 2.01 -1.04 -20.15
CA THR A 365 3.08 -0.03 -20.21
C THR A 365 3.65 0.27 -18.82
N HIS A 366 2.87 0.01 -17.77
CA HIS A 366 3.24 0.27 -16.38
C HIS A 366 2.89 -0.94 -15.52
N PHE A 367 3.89 -1.46 -14.80
CA PHE A 367 3.68 -2.56 -13.86
C PHE A 367 4.11 -2.14 -12.47
N TYR A 368 3.19 -2.17 -11.50
CA TYR A 368 3.36 -1.72 -10.13
C TYR A 368 2.93 -2.79 -9.13
N THR A 369 3.84 -3.20 -8.23
CA THR A 369 3.59 -4.33 -7.33
C THR A 369 4.35 -4.19 -6.00
N ALA A 370 4.20 -5.17 -5.11
CA ALA A 370 4.91 -5.22 -3.83
C ALA A 370 6.19 -6.07 -3.92
N PRO A 371 7.25 -5.76 -3.15
CA PRO A 371 8.46 -6.57 -3.05
C PRO A 371 8.21 -8.05 -2.72
N THR A 372 7.18 -8.33 -1.92
CA THR A 372 6.76 -9.72 -1.62
C THR A 372 6.37 -10.49 -2.89
N VAL A 373 5.64 -9.85 -3.81
CA VAL A 373 5.28 -10.46 -5.11
C VAL A 373 6.53 -10.71 -5.95
N LEU A 374 7.46 -9.75 -5.97
CA LEU A 374 8.73 -9.88 -6.71
C LEU A 374 9.60 -11.02 -6.18
N ARG A 375 9.70 -11.14 -4.85
CA ARG A 375 10.39 -12.28 -4.22
C ARG A 375 9.73 -13.61 -4.57
N LEU A 376 8.41 -13.67 -4.62
CA LEU A 376 7.67 -14.88 -5.00
C LEU A 376 7.94 -15.26 -6.46
N LEU A 377 7.87 -14.31 -7.39
CA LEU A 377 8.19 -14.53 -8.80
C LEU A 377 9.63 -15.00 -8.99
N LYS A 378 10.60 -14.33 -8.36
CA LYS A 378 12.01 -14.72 -8.38
C LYS A 378 12.23 -16.12 -7.80
N LYS A 379 11.60 -16.45 -6.66
CA LYS A 379 11.66 -17.79 -6.06
C LYS A 379 11.06 -18.88 -6.96
N ALA A 380 10.01 -18.54 -7.70
CA ALA A 380 9.39 -19.44 -8.67
C ALA A 380 10.18 -19.59 -9.98
N GLY A 381 11.31 -18.90 -10.13
CA GLY A 381 12.10 -18.89 -11.37
C GLY A 381 11.36 -18.21 -12.54
N SER A 382 10.48 -17.28 -12.23
CA SER A 382 9.62 -16.59 -13.20
C SER A 382 10.34 -15.38 -13.78
N GLU A 383 11.14 -15.58 -14.81
CA GLU A 383 11.81 -14.50 -15.55
C GLU A 383 11.04 -14.17 -16.83
N PRO A 384 10.77 -12.86 -17.11
CA PRO A 384 10.11 -12.48 -18.35
C PRO A 384 11.02 -12.62 -19.56
N SER A 385 10.46 -13.01 -20.70
CA SER A 385 11.16 -12.86 -21.97
C SER A 385 11.19 -11.38 -22.41
N PRO A 386 12.16 -10.96 -23.26
CA PRO A 386 12.18 -9.59 -23.80
C PRO A 386 10.90 -9.19 -24.51
N GLU A 387 10.22 -10.14 -25.16
CA GLU A 387 8.96 -9.93 -25.88
C GLU A 387 7.84 -9.58 -24.90
N GLN A 388 7.74 -10.33 -23.78
CA GLN A 388 6.70 -10.14 -22.76
C GLN A 388 6.73 -8.75 -22.13
N VAL A 389 7.90 -8.15 -22.00
CA VAL A 389 8.06 -6.81 -21.39
C VAL A 389 8.39 -5.70 -22.40
N SER A 390 8.24 -5.99 -23.70
CA SER A 390 8.65 -5.06 -24.78
C SER A 390 7.91 -3.72 -24.76
N LYS A 391 6.72 -3.64 -24.16
CA LYS A 391 5.89 -2.44 -24.03
C LYS A 391 6.02 -1.77 -22.67
N VAL A 392 6.58 -2.46 -21.68
CA VAL A 392 6.73 -1.91 -20.33
C VAL A 392 7.73 -0.75 -20.35
N ARG A 393 7.29 0.41 -19.88
CA ARG A 393 8.10 1.62 -19.76
C ARG A 393 8.50 1.89 -18.32
N VAL A 394 7.61 1.58 -17.38
CA VAL A 394 7.80 1.85 -15.95
C VAL A 394 7.51 0.59 -15.14
N LEU A 395 8.44 0.27 -14.27
CA LEU A 395 8.32 -0.75 -13.24
C LEU A 395 8.36 -0.06 -11.88
N GLY A 396 7.48 -0.40 -10.95
CA GLY A 396 7.46 0.23 -9.64
C GLY A 396 7.15 -0.75 -8.51
N SER A 397 7.68 -0.49 -7.32
CA SER A 397 7.49 -1.33 -6.14
C SER A 397 7.21 -0.50 -4.89
N ILE A 398 6.37 -1.04 -4.00
CA ILE A 398 5.84 -0.36 -2.82
C ILE A 398 5.48 -1.28 -1.67
N GLY A 399 5.36 -0.71 -0.48
CA GLY A 399 4.76 -1.32 0.71
C GLY A 399 5.75 -1.83 1.74
N GLU A 400 6.98 -2.09 1.32
CA GLU A 400 8.09 -2.49 2.18
C GLU A 400 9.43 -2.13 1.51
N PRO A 401 10.52 -2.00 2.27
CA PRO A 401 11.85 -1.86 1.69
C PRO A 401 12.18 -3.04 0.78
N ILE A 402 12.74 -2.76 -0.39
CA ILE A 402 13.14 -3.77 -1.34
C ILE A 402 14.64 -4.06 -1.18
N ALA A 403 14.98 -5.35 -1.03
CA ALA A 403 16.38 -5.77 -0.94
C ALA A 403 17.14 -5.48 -2.26
N PRO A 404 18.39 -5.02 -2.20
CA PRO A 404 19.15 -4.61 -3.39
C PRO A 404 19.20 -5.66 -4.51
N GLU A 405 19.29 -6.94 -4.18
CA GLU A 405 19.31 -8.03 -5.17
C GLU A 405 17.96 -8.29 -5.84
N VAL A 406 16.85 -7.99 -5.16
CA VAL A 406 15.50 -8.02 -5.74
C VAL A 406 15.30 -6.79 -6.60
N TRP A 407 15.77 -5.63 -6.12
CA TRP A 407 15.73 -4.39 -6.85
C TRP A 407 16.54 -4.48 -8.17
N LEU A 408 17.76 -5.01 -8.15
CA LEU A 408 18.58 -5.23 -9.35
C LEU A 408 17.90 -6.14 -10.38
N TRP A 409 16.99 -6.98 -9.94
CA TRP A 409 16.18 -7.82 -10.80
C TRP A 409 14.96 -7.07 -11.38
N TYR A 410 14.44 -6.02 -10.66
CA TYR A 410 13.17 -5.36 -10.98
C TYR A 410 13.26 -3.84 -11.26
N TYR A 411 14.16 -3.08 -10.64
CA TYR A 411 14.52 -1.68 -10.91
C TYR A 411 13.72 -0.51 -10.32
N GLU A 412 12.77 -0.58 -9.37
CA GLU A 412 12.29 0.65 -8.72
C GLU A 412 11.74 0.46 -7.29
N SER A 413 11.83 1.54 -6.46
CA SER A 413 11.25 1.61 -5.12
C SER A 413 10.62 2.98 -4.90
N THR A 414 9.43 3.02 -4.27
CA THR A 414 8.71 4.24 -3.92
C THR A 414 8.34 4.22 -2.44
N TYR A 415 8.04 5.40 -1.85
CA TYR A 415 7.61 5.51 -0.46
C TYR A 415 6.32 6.30 -0.33
N PHE A 416 5.32 5.71 0.30
CA PHE A 416 4.13 6.36 0.84
C PHE A 416 3.48 5.50 1.92
N GLN A 417 2.50 6.08 2.60
CA GLN A 417 1.73 5.44 3.66
C GLN A 417 0.25 5.55 3.34
N THR A 418 -0.60 4.79 4.04
CA THR A 418 -2.06 4.98 3.96
C THR A 418 -2.42 6.41 4.35
N GLU A 419 -1.73 6.95 5.34
CA GLU A 419 -1.87 8.32 5.84
C GLU A 419 -1.51 9.39 4.83
N THR A 420 -0.51 9.17 3.98
CA THR A 420 -0.12 10.15 2.96
C THR A 420 -1.04 10.11 1.74
N GLY A 421 -1.81 9.05 1.57
CA GLY A 421 -2.73 8.82 0.45
C GLY A 421 -2.03 8.46 -0.86
N CYS A 422 -0.91 9.11 -1.15
CA CYS A 422 -0.15 8.99 -2.40
C CYS A 422 1.36 9.04 -2.11
N HIS A 423 2.20 8.87 -3.15
CA HIS A 423 3.65 8.95 -3.02
C HIS A 423 4.10 10.25 -2.35
N ALA A 424 4.94 10.09 -1.33
CA ALA A 424 5.65 11.20 -0.68
C ALA A 424 7.10 11.32 -1.20
N LEU A 425 7.77 10.19 -1.37
CA LEU A 425 9.11 10.11 -1.96
C LEU A 425 9.08 9.07 -3.08
N ALA A 426 9.59 9.42 -4.25
CA ALA A 426 9.62 8.51 -5.39
C ALA A 426 10.66 8.92 -6.42
N PRO A 427 11.28 7.99 -7.14
CA PRO A 427 11.96 8.32 -8.38
C PRO A 427 10.91 8.74 -9.42
N LEU A 428 11.26 9.67 -10.27
CA LEU A 428 10.40 10.14 -11.35
C LEU A 428 10.80 9.43 -12.63
N ALA A 429 9.84 8.75 -13.23
CA ALA A 429 10.07 7.97 -14.44
C ALA A 429 10.76 8.84 -15.51
N GLY A 430 11.98 8.43 -15.93
CA GLY A 430 12.82 9.10 -16.92
C GLY A 430 13.46 10.41 -16.55
N VAL A 431 13.36 10.80 -15.33
CA VAL A 431 13.89 12.09 -14.86
C VAL A 431 15.01 11.90 -13.85
N THR A 432 14.77 11.05 -12.84
CA THR A 432 15.75 10.82 -11.77
C THR A 432 16.52 9.53 -12.00
N PRO A 433 17.84 9.51 -11.77
CA PRO A 433 18.58 8.27 -11.62
C PRO A 433 18.03 7.46 -10.46
N THR A 434 18.17 6.15 -10.49
CA THR A 434 17.70 5.25 -9.44
C THR A 434 18.86 4.55 -8.72
N LYS A 435 18.67 4.28 -7.43
CA LYS A 435 19.62 3.57 -6.57
C LYS A 435 18.91 2.41 -5.88
N PRO A 436 19.52 1.21 -5.76
CA PRO A 436 18.91 0.05 -5.13
C PRO A 436 18.41 0.33 -3.70
N GLY A 437 17.10 0.23 -3.46
CA GLY A 437 16.50 0.44 -2.14
C GLY A 437 16.27 1.91 -1.73
N CYS A 438 16.61 2.87 -2.58
CA CYS A 438 16.41 4.29 -2.34
C CYS A 438 14.97 4.73 -2.66
N ALA A 439 14.36 5.54 -1.79
CA ALA A 439 13.06 6.18 -2.06
C ALA A 439 13.18 7.45 -2.93
N SER A 440 14.39 7.88 -3.23
CA SER A 440 14.75 8.97 -4.15
C SER A 440 14.31 10.36 -3.66
N VAL A 441 13.58 11.12 -4.47
CA VAL A 441 13.32 12.55 -4.26
C VAL A 441 11.90 12.82 -3.72
N PRO A 442 11.67 13.96 -3.03
CA PRO A 442 10.35 14.32 -2.57
C PRO A 442 9.40 14.66 -3.73
N PHE A 443 8.14 14.22 -3.60
CA PHE A 443 7.10 14.64 -4.53
C PHE A 443 6.65 16.08 -4.26
N PHE A 444 5.88 16.66 -5.17
CA PHE A 444 5.39 18.03 -5.07
C PHE A 444 4.62 18.27 -3.78
N GLY A 445 4.89 19.39 -3.10
CA GLY A 445 4.29 19.77 -1.84
C GLY A 445 4.80 19.01 -0.61
N ILE A 446 5.61 17.98 -0.76
CA ILE A 446 6.25 17.28 0.36
C ILE A 446 7.56 18.00 0.71
N ASP A 447 7.64 18.56 1.93
CA ASP A 447 8.86 19.17 2.47
C ASP A 447 9.45 18.30 3.59
N PRO A 448 10.27 17.28 3.23
CA PRO A 448 10.76 16.31 4.19
C PRO A 448 11.95 16.87 5.00
N VAL A 449 11.94 16.56 6.28
CA VAL A 449 13.04 16.80 7.22
C VAL A 449 13.37 15.57 8.00
N LEU A 450 14.58 15.55 8.53
CA LEU A 450 15.02 14.54 9.49
C LEU A 450 15.12 15.21 10.85
N LEU A 451 14.40 14.70 11.84
CA LEU A 451 14.42 15.22 13.20
C LEU A 451 15.32 14.34 14.08
N ASP A 452 16.13 14.99 14.89
CA ASP A 452 16.89 14.31 15.94
C ASP A 452 15.92 13.74 16.99
N PRO A 453 15.97 12.46 17.29
CA PRO A 453 15.00 11.81 18.19
C PRO A 453 14.98 12.33 19.62
N PHE A 454 16.11 12.88 20.08
CA PHE A 454 16.30 13.31 21.47
C PHE A 454 15.97 14.80 21.65
N THR A 455 16.40 15.62 20.68
CA THR A 455 16.25 17.08 20.79
C THR A 455 15.06 17.61 20.00
N GLY A 456 14.52 16.85 19.05
CA GLY A 456 13.50 17.31 18.10
C GLY A 456 14.00 18.34 17.09
N SER A 457 15.30 18.64 17.10
CA SER A 457 15.91 19.60 16.17
C SER A 457 16.09 18.99 14.79
N GLU A 458 16.01 19.81 13.76
CA GLU A 458 16.30 19.37 12.40
C GLU A 458 17.77 19.00 12.23
N ILE A 459 18.01 17.82 11.66
CA ILE A 459 19.35 17.33 11.33
C ILE A 459 19.85 18.00 10.06
N VAL A 460 20.93 18.75 10.19
CA VAL A 460 21.60 19.40 9.06
C VAL A 460 22.73 18.50 8.53
N GLY A 461 22.85 18.44 7.20
CA GLY A 461 23.87 17.64 6.50
C GLY A 461 23.34 16.34 5.93
N CYS A 462 24.24 15.53 5.38
CA CYS A 462 23.92 14.25 4.72
C CYS A 462 24.44 13.06 5.53
N ASN A 463 23.94 11.86 5.19
CA ASN A 463 24.36 10.57 5.78
C ASN A 463 24.18 10.51 7.31
N LYS A 464 23.18 11.22 7.82
CA LYS A 464 22.78 11.17 9.24
C LYS A 464 21.36 10.67 9.32
N GLU A 465 21.13 9.67 10.15
CA GLU A 465 19.81 9.09 10.38
C GLU A 465 19.01 9.95 11.35
N GLY A 466 17.71 10.08 11.09
CA GLY A 466 16.76 10.79 11.92
C GLY A 466 15.33 10.31 11.70
N TYR A 467 14.38 10.89 12.41
CA TYR A 467 12.96 10.63 12.18
C TYR A 467 12.48 11.44 10.98
N LEU A 468 11.88 10.75 10.01
CA LEU A 468 11.30 11.41 8.85
C LEU A 468 10.03 12.15 9.26
N ALA A 469 9.99 13.43 8.96
CA ALA A 469 8.83 14.29 9.21
C ALA A 469 8.62 15.26 8.04
N PHE A 470 7.42 15.82 7.91
CA PHE A 470 7.08 16.79 6.87
C PHE A 470 6.68 18.11 7.52
N ARG A 471 7.14 19.25 6.93
CA ARG A 471 6.93 20.60 7.49
C ARG A 471 5.59 21.24 7.14
N GLN A 472 4.96 20.81 6.06
CA GLN A 472 3.75 21.47 5.55
C GLN A 472 2.72 20.47 5.06
N PRO A 473 1.42 20.83 5.09
CA PRO A 473 0.36 19.98 4.57
C PRO A 473 0.41 19.82 3.05
N TRP A 474 -0.08 18.69 2.59
CA TRP A 474 -0.24 18.36 1.16
C TRP A 474 -1.67 17.82 0.92
N PRO A 475 -2.21 17.95 -0.31
CA PRO A 475 -3.63 17.67 -0.58
C PRO A 475 -4.11 16.28 -0.20
N SER A 476 -3.33 15.22 -0.49
CA SER A 476 -3.74 13.81 -0.29
C SER A 476 -3.56 13.26 1.11
N MET A 477 -3.09 14.07 2.07
CA MET A 477 -2.97 13.66 3.48
C MET A 477 -4.34 13.25 4.04
N ALA A 478 -4.38 12.16 4.83
CA ALA A 478 -5.57 11.81 5.61
C ALA A 478 -5.97 12.97 6.53
N ARG A 479 -7.28 13.17 6.72
CA ARG A 479 -7.79 14.27 7.53
C ARG A 479 -8.00 13.91 8.98
N SER A 480 -8.27 12.64 9.26
CA SER A 480 -8.61 12.22 10.63
C SER A 480 -8.54 10.69 10.77
N VAL A 481 -8.61 10.22 12.01
CA VAL A 481 -9.10 8.89 12.33
C VAL A 481 -10.61 8.99 12.52
N TRP A 482 -11.37 8.10 11.89
CA TRP A 482 -12.83 8.13 11.91
C TRP A 482 -13.38 8.07 13.33
N GLY A 483 -14.21 9.05 13.68
CA GLY A 483 -14.79 9.17 15.02
C GLY A 483 -13.82 9.53 16.15
N ASP A 484 -12.51 9.69 15.87
CA ASP A 484 -11.50 9.96 16.89
C ASP A 484 -10.37 10.86 16.35
N HIS A 485 -10.68 12.13 16.12
CA HIS A 485 -9.71 13.12 15.64
C HIS A 485 -8.57 13.33 16.64
N SER A 486 -8.85 13.23 17.94
CA SER A 486 -7.81 13.38 18.97
C SER A 486 -6.69 12.35 18.79
N ARG A 487 -7.04 11.12 18.46
CA ARG A 487 -6.07 10.06 18.17
C ARG A 487 -5.23 10.35 16.93
N PHE A 488 -5.79 11.03 15.92
CA PHE A 488 -5.04 11.47 14.75
C PHE A 488 -3.97 12.49 15.15
N ILE A 489 -4.36 13.53 15.90
CA ILE A 489 -3.45 14.56 16.40
C ILE A 489 -2.37 13.94 17.30
N GLU A 490 -2.78 13.10 18.25
CA GLU A 490 -1.85 12.44 19.16
C GLU A 490 -0.81 11.58 18.42
N THR A 491 -1.24 10.86 17.39
CA THR A 491 -0.36 9.93 16.66
C THR A 491 0.66 10.65 15.79
N TYR A 492 0.26 11.74 15.11
CA TYR A 492 1.06 12.30 14.02
C TYR A 492 1.63 13.70 14.30
N PHE A 493 1.08 14.46 15.27
CA PHE A 493 1.43 15.86 15.49
C PHE A 493 1.86 16.19 16.93
N SER A 494 1.62 15.32 17.91
CA SER A 494 1.86 15.64 19.32
C SER A 494 3.34 15.62 19.70
N GLN A 495 4.12 14.69 19.12
CA GLN A 495 5.51 14.46 19.51
C GLN A 495 6.43 15.62 19.09
N TYR A 496 6.26 16.14 17.89
CA TYR A 496 7.03 17.26 17.36
C TYR A 496 6.07 18.30 16.76
N LYS A 497 5.84 19.37 17.53
CA LYS A 497 4.89 20.42 17.12
C LYS A 497 5.30 21.11 15.82
N GLY A 498 4.34 21.27 14.91
CA GLY A 498 4.55 21.89 13.61
C GLY A 498 5.06 20.95 12.53
N TYR A 499 5.18 19.65 12.84
CA TYR A 499 5.59 18.62 11.89
C TYR A 499 4.57 17.48 11.87
N TYR A 500 4.35 16.92 10.68
CA TYR A 500 3.73 15.61 10.55
C TYR A 500 4.82 14.54 10.72
N LEU A 501 4.69 13.68 11.73
CA LEU A 501 5.63 12.59 11.99
C LEU A 501 5.18 11.32 11.25
N THR A 502 6.01 10.81 10.35
CA THR A 502 5.68 9.61 9.57
C THR A 502 5.73 8.31 10.39
N GLY A 503 6.49 8.31 11.49
CA GLY A 503 6.81 7.12 12.26
C GLY A 503 7.87 6.23 11.61
N ASP A 504 8.60 6.74 10.61
CA ASP A 504 9.68 6.04 9.93
C ASP A 504 11.02 6.76 10.15
N GLY A 505 12.10 5.98 10.27
CA GLY A 505 13.46 6.47 10.25
C GLY A 505 13.96 6.60 8.82
N ALA A 506 14.78 7.62 8.56
CA ALA A 506 15.38 7.83 7.26
C ALA A 506 16.72 8.56 7.36
N TYR A 507 17.50 8.52 6.29
CA TYR A 507 18.64 9.43 6.09
C TYR A 507 18.59 10.02 4.68
N ARG A 508 19.29 11.13 4.49
CA ARG A 508 19.48 11.75 3.18
C ARG A 508 20.94 11.62 2.78
N ASP A 509 21.21 11.10 1.58
CA ASP A 509 22.58 10.94 1.10
C ASP A 509 23.19 12.27 0.59
N SER A 510 24.46 12.21 0.14
CA SER A 510 25.18 13.39 -0.37
C SER A 510 24.63 13.94 -1.68
N GLU A 511 23.84 13.18 -2.41
CA GLU A 511 23.17 13.61 -3.66
C GLU A 511 21.78 14.19 -3.38
N GLY A 512 21.28 14.05 -2.14
CA GLY A 512 20.01 14.58 -1.69
C GLY A 512 18.86 13.58 -1.70
N ASP A 513 19.12 12.32 -2.06
CA ASP A 513 18.12 11.27 -2.09
C ASP A 513 17.83 10.70 -0.69
N TYR A 514 16.57 10.32 -0.46
CA TYR A 514 16.09 9.79 0.81
C TYR A 514 16.09 8.27 0.82
N TRP A 515 16.54 7.71 1.94
CA TRP A 515 16.60 6.30 2.22
C TRP A 515 15.78 5.98 3.46
N ILE A 516 14.85 5.04 3.36
CA ILE A 516 14.00 4.63 4.48
C ILE A 516 14.69 3.50 5.24
N CYS A 517 14.94 3.73 6.54
CA CYS A 517 15.61 2.78 7.43
C CYS A 517 14.64 1.82 8.13
N GLY A 518 13.33 2.07 8.05
CA GLY A 518 12.26 1.29 8.70
C GLY A 518 11.49 2.10 9.73
N ARG A 519 10.61 1.41 10.48
CA ARG A 519 9.78 2.07 11.52
C ARG A 519 10.63 2.53 12.70
N ILE A 520 10.32 3.69 13.25
CA ILE A 520 11.00 4.19 14.45
C ILE A 520 10.75 3.31 15.68
N ASP A 521 9.58 2.64 15.72
CA ASP A 521 9.25 1.64 16.75
C ASP A 521 10.10 0.36 16.62
N ASP A 522 10.71 0.14 15.46
CA ASP A 522 11.55 -1.00 15.13
C ASP A 522 13.06 -0.67 15.20
N VAL A 523 13.44 0.57 15.54
CA VAL A 523 14.83 0.94 15.81
C VAL A 523 15.25 0.45 17.20
N ILE A 524 16.39 -0.22 17.26
CA ILE A 524 16.93 -0.81 18.50
C ILE A 524 18.13 -0.01 18.97
N ASN A 525 18.15 0.35 20.24
CA ASN A 525 19.25 1.11 20.82
C ASN A 525 20.14 0.19 21.70
N VAL A 526 21.26 -0.23 21.14
CA VAL A 526 22.23 -1.08 21.83
C VAL A 526 23.43 -0.24 22.26
N SER A 527 23.63 -0.04 23.56
CA SER A 527 24.76 0.75 24.12
C SER A 527 24.91 2.15 23.49
N GLY A 528 23.80 2.82 23.17
CA GLY A 528 23.81 4.13 22.52
C GLY A 528 23.94 4.08 20.98
N HIS A 529 24.14 2.94 20.39
CA HIS A 529 24.13 2.74 18.94
C HIS A 529 22.71 2.41 18.47
N ARG A 530 22.22 3.20 17.52
CA ARG A 530 20.92 2.96 16.90
C ARG A 530 21.10 1.99 15.73
N LEU A 531 20.36 0.89 15.75
CA LEU A 531 20.40 -0.16 14.76
C LEU A 531 19.03 -0.30 14.09
N SER A 532 19.01 -0.23 12.78
CA SER A 532 17.81 -0.53 11.99
C SER A 532 17.55 -2.03 11.97
N THR A 533 16.34 -2.44 12.30
CA THR A 533 15.93 -3.85 12.14
C THR A 533 16.03 -4.29 10.68
N ALA A 534 15.69 -3.39 9.74
CA ALA A 534 15.75 -3.67 8.31
C ALA A 534 17.19 -3.95 7.82
N GLU A 535 18.19 -3.20 8.32
CA GLU A 535 19.60 -3.41 7.98
C GLU A 535 20.12 -4.75 8.53
N LEU A 536 19.75 -5.07 9.78
CA LEU A 536 20.09 -6.35 10.41
C LEU A 536 19.42 -7.54 9.71
N GLU A 537 18.16 -7.40 9.33
CA GLU A 537 17.41 -8.42 8.60
C GLU A 537 17.96 -8.63 7.19
N ALA A 538 18.34 -7.54 6.48
CA ALA A 538 18.99 -7.63 5.19
C ALA A 538 20.31 -8.39 5.29
N ALA A 539 21.15 -8.06 6.27
CA ALA A 539 22.40 -8.77 6.51
C ALA A 539 22.17 -10.26 6.83
N LEU A 540 21.14 -10.60 7.60
CA LEU A 540 20.79 -12.00 7.87
C LEU A 540 20.33 -12.74 6.62
N LEU A 541 19.56 -12.09 5.73
CA LEU A 541 19.08 -12.69 4.49
C LEU A 541 20.18 -12.97 3.46
N GLU A 542 21.32 -12.27 3.54
CA GLU A 542 22.52 -12.59 2.74
C GLU A 542 23.17 -13.91 3.16
N HIS A 543 22.88 -14.41 4.37
CA HIS A 543 23.42 -15.70 4.79
C HIS A 543 22.77 -16.85 4.00
N PRO A 544 23.54 -17.78 3.40
CA PRO A 544 23.01 -18.76 2.45
C PRO A 544 21.94 -19.70 3.02
N THR A 545 21.95 -19.91 4.33
CA THR A 545 21.03 -20.82 5.05
C THR A 545 19.72 -20.14 5.44
N VAL A 546 19.70 -18.80 5.62
CA VAL A 546 18.53 -18.07 6.09
C VAL A 546 17.53 -17.87 4.95
N SER A 547 16.27 -18.16 5.20
CA SER A 547 15.15 -17.91 4.27
C SER A 547 14.38 -16.65 4.63
N GLU A 548 14.18 -16.41 5.94
CA GLU A 548 13.50 -15.22 6.46
C GLU A 548 14.15 -14.81 7.78
N ALA A 549 14.10 -13.52 8.08
CA ALA A 549 14.62 -12.96 9.32
C ALA A 549 13.71 -11.88 9.88
N ALA A 550 13.61 -11.83 11.21
CA ALA A 550 12.98 -10.75 11.95
C ALA A 550 13.84 -10.38 13.15
N VAL A 551 14.12 -9.10 13.31
CA VAL A 551 14.92 -8.60 14.43
C VAL A 551 14.05 -7.71 15.32
N VAL A 552 14.16 -7.91 16.64
CA VAL A 552 13.47 -7.12 17.65
C VAL A 552 14.43 -6.71 18.77
N GLY A 553 14.22 -5.52 19.32
CA GLY A 553 14.88 -5.09 20.55
C GLY A 553 14.16 -5.65 21.77
N VAL A 554 14.90 -6.18 22.70
CA VAL A 554 14.40 -6.63 24.01
C VAL A 554 15.16 -5.93 25.12
N PRO A 555 14.54 -5.67 26.31
CA PRO A 555 15.22 -5.03 27.43
C PRO A 555 16.50 -5.79 27.84
N ASP A 556 17.55 -5.07 28.15
CA ASP A 556 18.83 -5.60 28.60
C ASP A 556 19.47 -4.67 29.64
N GLU A 557 19.85 -5.22 30.78
CA GLU A 557 20.36 -4.43 31.90
C GLU A 557 21.71 -3.71 31.61
N MET A 558 22.54 -4.29 30.74
CA MET A 558 23.87 -3.75 30.46
C MET A 558 23.87 -2.79 29.24
N THR A 559 23.06 -3.06 28.23
CA THR A 559 23.09 -2.35 26.95
C THR A 559 21.85 -1.49 26.71
N GLY A 560 20.92 -1.45 27.68
CA GLY A 560 19.59 -0.84 27.56
C GLY A 560 18.65 -1.71 26.73
N GLN A 561 19.03 -2.06 25.52
CA GLN A 561 18.37 -3.07 24.69
C GLN A 561 19.39 -4.07 24.11
N ALA A 562 18.96 -5.30 23.93
CA ALA A 562 19.72 -6.33 23.21
C ALA A 562 18.98 -6.75 21.94
N LEU A 563 19.75 -7.19 20.95
CA LEU A 563 19.22 -7.72 19.71
C LEU A 563 18.76 -9.17 19.89
N LEU A 564 17.51 -9.42 19.54
CA LEU A 564 16.92 -10.74 19.42
C LEU A 564 16.56 -10.99 17.94
N CYS A 565 17.16 -12.00 17.35
CA CYS A 565 16.91 -12.41 15.97
C CYS A 565 16.08 -13.69 15.92
N PHE A 566 14.98 -13.63 15.19
CA PHE A 566 14.23 -14.81 14.76
C PHE A 566 14.56 -15.07 13.30
N VAL A 567 14.90 -16.30 12.97
CA VAL A 567 15.20 -16.69 11.59
C VAL A 567 14.49 -17.98 11.22
N SER A 568 13.99 -18.05 9.99
CA SER A 568 13.61 -19.32 9.39
C SER A 568 14.70 -19.76 8.41
N VAL A 569 14.84 -21.06 8.25
CA VAL A 569 15.89 -21.66 7.43
C VAL A 569 15.32 -22.34 6.20
N LYS A 570 16.12 -22.43 5.14
CA LYS A 570 15.77 -23.20 3.95
C LYS A 570 15.66 -24.68 4.31
N ASP A 571 14.72 -25.40 3.71
CA ASP A 571 14.43 -26.82 4.02
C ASP A 571 15.65 -27.73 3.99
N SER A 572 16.63 -27.45 3.14
CA SER A 572 17.88 -28.19 3.03
C SER A 572 18.82 -28.03 4.22
N HIS A 573 18.53 -27.12 5.17
CA HIS A 573 19.44 -26.72 6.26
C HIS A 573 18.79 -26.78 7.66
N LYS A 574 17.69 -27.52 7.82
CA LYS A 574 16.92 -27.59 9.08
C LYS A 574 17.71 -28.09 10.32
N HIS A 575 18.90 -28.67 10.12
CA HIS A 575 19.71 -29.23 11.19
C HIS A 575 21.14 -28.60 11.29
N ASP A 576 21.34 -27.39 10.79
CA ASP A 576 22.62 -26.69 10.88
C ASP A 576 22.86 -26.16 12.30
N SER A 577 23.56 -26.92 13.12
CA SER A 577 23.97 -26.54 14.49
C SER A 577 24.94 -25.34 14.53
N THR A 578 25.54 -24.97 13.41
CA THR A 578 26.53 -23.87 13.32
C THR A 578 25.88 -22.54 12.94
N LEU A 579 24.60 -22.54 12.55
CA LEU A 579 23.90 -21.37 12.04
C LEU A 579 23.99 -20.15 12.97
N ASN A 580 23.81 -20.34 14.28
CA ASN A 580 23.89 -19.26 15.26
C ASN A 580 25.25 -18.55 15.22
N VAL A 581 26.36 -19.34 15.12
CA VAL A 581 27.72 -18.81 15.10
C VAL A 581 28.02 -18.13 13.77
N THR A 582 27.66 -18.77 12.67
CA THR A 582 27.93 -18.25 11.32
C THR A 582 27.13 -17.00 11.01
N ALA A 583 25.82 -16.96 11.37
CA ALA A 583 24.97 -15.79 11.19
C ALA A 583 25.41 -14.61 12.08
N LYS A 584 25.77 -14.84 13.34
CA LYS A 584 26.36 -13.81 14.20
C LYS A 584 27.67 -13.26 13.64
N SER A 585 28.53 -14.13 13.14
CA SER A 585 29.78 -13.74 12.48
C SER A 585 29.50 -12.92 11.21
N HIS A 586 28.49 -13.29 10.45
CA HIS A 586 28.08 -12.58 9.25
C HIS A 586 27.62 -11.14 9.59
N ILE A 587 26.75 -10.96 10.59
CA ILE A 587 26.31 -9.63 11.05
C ILE A 587 27.50 -8.81 11.55
N ARG A 588 28.40 -9.40 12.34
CA ARG A 588 29.61 -8.69 12.82
C ARG A 588 30.47 -8.17 11.68
N LYS A 589 30.56 -8.92 10.60
CA LYS A 589 31.36 -8.54 9.43
C LYS A 589 30.62 -7.49 8.59
N ALA A 590 29.29 -7.60 8.43
CA ALA A 590 28.50 -6.70 7.60
C ALA A 590 28.30 -5.33 8.26
N ILE A 591 28.01 -5.30 9.57
CA ILE A 591 27.59 -4.08 10.28
C ILE A 591 28.60 -3.66 11.35
N GLY A 592 29.11 -4.62 12.14
CA GLY A 592 30.07 -4.34 13.20
C GLY A 592 29.83 -5.18 14.46
N GLY A 593 30.83 -5.20 15.35
CA GLY A 593 30.77 -6.02 16.57
C GLY A 593 29.66 -5.63 17.54
N PHE A 594 29.27 -4.37 17.57
CA PHE A 594 28.19 -3.84 18.41
C PHE A 594 26.80 -4.30 17.97
N ALA A 595 26.65 -4.72 16.71
CA ALA A 595 25.41 -5.23 16.12
C ALA A 595 25.24 -6.76 16.28
N ALA A 596 26.10 -7.42 17.07
CA ALA A 596 26.01 -8.86 17.27
C ALA A 596 24.79 -9.25 18.10
N PRO A 597 23.88 -10.10 17.62
CA PRO A 597 22.70 -10.52 18.37
C PRO A 597 23.06 -11.22 19.68
N LYS A 598 22.41 -10.79 20.79
CA LYS A 598 22.51 -11.50 22.05
C LYS A 598 21.73 -12.81 21.99
N PHE A 599 20.54 -12.76 21.42
CA PHE A 599 19.66 -13.91 21.29
C PHE A 599 19.43 -14.22 19.80
N PHE A 600 19.45 -15.52 19.46
CA PHE A 600 19.24 -15.98 18.10
C PHE A 600 18.38 -17.25 18.14
N ILE A 601 17.18 -17.16 17.62
CA ILE A 601 16.17 -18.22 17.69
C ILE A 601 15.79 -18.65 16.28
N VAL A 602 15.95 -19.94 16.00
CA VAL A 602 15.46 -20.54 14.76
C VAL A 602 13.99 -20.88 14.94
N VAL A 603 13.15 -20.40 14.03
CA VAL A 603 11.70 -20.62 14.03
C VAL A 603 11.25 -21.23 12.71
N SER A 604 10.19 -22.01 12.76
CA SER A 604 9.62 -22.64 11.57
C SER A 604 8.85 -21.64 10.69
N ASP A 605 8.22 -20.63 11.29
CA ASP A 605 7.50 -19.56 10.58
C ASP A 605 7.55 -18.26 11.38
N ILE A 606 7.62 -17.12 10.71
CA ILE A 606 7.63 -15.79 11.32
C ILE A 606 6.23 -15.19 11.19
N PRO A 607 5.57 -14.75 12.29
CA PRO A 607 4.27 -14.10 12.24
C PRO A 607 4.26 -12.86 11.34
N LYS A 608 3.46 -12.89 10.27
CA LYS A 608 3.35 -11.83 9.27
C LYS A 608 1.90 -11.50 8.96
N THR A 609 1.65 -10.24 8.65
CA THR A 609 0.37 -9.83 8.08
C THR A 609 0.19 -10.41 6.67
N ARG A 610 -1.04 -10.37 6.17
CA ARG A 610 -1.36 -10.81 4.79
C ARG A 610 -0.70 -9.95 3.72
N SER A 611 -0.24 -8.75 4.04
CA SER A 611 0.61 -7.92 3.19
C SER A 611 2.10 -8.26 3.27
N GLY A 612 2.48 -9.29 4.03
CA GLY A 612 3.89 -9.69 4.21
C GLY A 612 4.64 -8.97 5.33
N LYS A 613 4.01 -8.00 6.01
CA LYS A 613 4.64 -7.22 7.08
C LYS A 613 4.85 -8.08 8.32
N ILE A 614 6.10 -8.16 8.80
CA ILE A 614 6.47 -8.87 10.03
C ILE A 614 5.80 -8.21 11.24
N MET A 615 5.20 -9.04 12.10
CA MET A 615 4.52 -8.60 13.33
C MET A 615 5.49 -8.61 14.52
N ARG A 616 6.53 -7.75 14.48
CA ARG A 616 7.61 -7.67 15.50
C ARG A 616 7.07 -7.49 16.91
N ARG A 617 5.95 -6.78 17.07
CA ARG A 617 5.26 -6.63 18.36
C ARG A 617 4.89 -7.98 18.98
N ILE A 618 4.43 -8.93 18.20
CA ILE A 618 4.07 -10.27 18.65
C ILE A 618 5.32 -11.03 19.08
N LEU A 619 6.37 -11.01 18.26
CA LEU A 619 7.66 -11.67 18.56
C LEU A 619 8.27 -11.15 19.87
N ARG A 620 8.22 -9.83 20.09
CA ARG A 620 8.72 -9.21 21.33
C ARG A 620 7.91 -9.69 22.55
N LYS A 621 6.57 -9.63 22.49
CA LYS A 621 5.68 -10.08 23.56
C LYS A 621 5.88 -11.55 23.90
N ILE A 622 6.02 -12.43 22.90
CA ILE A 622 6.31 -13.85 23.12
C ILE A 622 7.62 -14.03 23.89
N PHE A 623 8.67 -13.31 23.49
CA PHE A 623 9.94 -13.40 24.20
C PHE A 623 9.88 -12.83 25.61
N GLU A 624 9.06 -11.81 25.87
CA GLU A 624 8.78 -11.24 27.19
C GLU A 624 7.93 -12.18 28.07
N GLY A 625 7.35 -13.23 27.51
CA GLY A 625 6.59 -14.27 28.23
C GLY A 625 5.08 -14.17 28.11
N GLU A 626 4.56 -13.26 27.27
CA GLU A 626 3.12 -13.17 26.97
C GLU A 626 2.67 -14.38 26.15
N LYS A 627 1.53 -14.97 26.51
CA LYS A 627 1.01 -16.20 25.87
C LYS A 627 -0.34 -16.01 25.19
N GLU A 628 -1.10 -14.99 25.55
CA GLU A 628 -2.50 -14.84 25.13
C GLU A 628 -2.82 -13.43 24.61
N ASN A 629 -2.25 -12.40 25.17
CA ASN A 629 -2.62 -11.01 24.86
C ASN A 629 -1.70 -10.35 23.83
N PHE A 630 -1.79 -10.82 22.58
CA PHE A 630 -0.99 -10.29 21.48
C PHE A 630 -1.60 -9.06 20.78
N GLY A 631 -2.78 -8.58 21.20
CA GLY A 631 -3.54 -7.54 20.54
C GLY A 631 -4.14 -8.03 19.22
N ASP A 632 -4.39 -7.12 18.26
CA ASP A 632 -4.97 -7.50 16.96
C ASP A 632 -4.07 -8.46 16.20
N VAL A 633 -4.51 -9.71 16.08
CA VAL A 633 -3.88 -10.79 15.30
C VAL A 633 -4.70 -11.15 14.06
N SER A 634 -5.82 -10.48 13.84
CA SER A 634 -6.77 -10.77 12.75
C SER A 634 -6.18 -10.62 11.35
N THR A 635 -5.08 -9.87 11.24
CA THR A 635 -4.40 -9.61 9.98
C THR A 635 -3.33 -10.65 9.62
N LEU A 636 -3.07 -11.64 10.47
CA LEU A 636 -2.02 -12.64 10.22
C LEU A 636 -2.37 -13.56 9.05
N ILE A 637 -1.34 -13.90 8.26
CA ILE A 637 -1.44 -14.95 7.23
C ILE A 637 -1.72 -16.30 7.86
N ASN A 638 -0.94 -16.62 8.89
CA ASN A 638 -0.98 -17.90 9.60
C ASN A 638 -1.10 -17.65 11.12
N PRO A 639 -2.31 -17.59 11.68
CA PRO A 639 -2.48 -17.40 13.12
C PRO A 639 -1.83 -18.51 13.98
N ALA A 640 -1.71 -19.73 13.46
CA ALA A 640 -1.04 -20.84 14.14
C ALA A 640 0.46 -20.61 14.34
N SER A 641 1.09 -19.74 13.55
CA SER A 641 2.50 -19.38 13.71
C SER A 641 2.82 -18.80 15.09
N ILE A 642 1.86 -18.12 15.73
CA ILE A 642 2.05 -17.60 17.10
C ILE A 642 2.34 -18.72 18.07
N GLN A 643 1.48 -19.73 18.09
CA GLN A 643 1.62 -20.86 19.03
C GLN A 643 2.94 -21.61 18.79
N THR A 644 3.30 -21.81 17.54
CA THR A 644 4.56 -22.45 17.17
C THR A 644 5.78 -21.65 17.66
N VAL A 645 5.77 -20.32 17.47
CA VAL A 645 6.87 -19.47 17.97
C VAL A 645 6.90 -19.43 19.49
N VAL A 646 5.77 -19.48 20.19
CA VAL A 646 5.71 -19.57 21.66
C VAL A 646 6.46 -20.82 22.12
N GLU A 647 6.16 -21.97 21.53
CA GLU A 647 6.78 -23.26 21.88
C GLU A 647 8.30 -23.27 21.60
N GLU A 648 8.71 -22.70 20.45
CA GLU A 648 10.11 -22.60 20.06
C GLU A 648 10.91 -21.65 20.97
N VAL A 649 10.32 -20.52 21.39
CA VAL A 649 10.92 -19.60 22.37
C VAL A 649 11.03 -20.21 23.76
N GLU A 650 10.00 -20.94 24.20
CA GLU A 650 10.08 -21.67 25.48
C GLU A 650 11.16 -22.75 25.48
N ALA A 651 11.29 -23.49 24.39
CA ALA A 651 12.37 -24.47 24.22
C ALA A 651 13.75 -23.80 24.27
N PHE A 652 13.92 -22.66 23.58
CA PHE A 652 15.14 -21.87 23.62
C PHE A 652 15.49 -21.41 25.03
N LYS A 653 14.52 -20.83 25.77
CA LYS A 653 14.74 -20.37 27.15
C LYS A 653 15.12 -21.49 28.10
N LYS A 654 14.47 -22.66 27.99
CA LYS A 654 14.82 -23.84 28.77
C LYS A 654 16.25 -24.29 28.49
N ALA A 655 16.65 -24.38 27.22
CA ALA A 655 18.02 -24.74 26.84
C ALA A 655 19.06 -23.74 27.37
N SER A 656 18.73 -22.42 27.37
CA SER A 656 19.62 -21.36 27.83
C SER A 656 19.75 -21.27 29.37
N MET A 657 18.85 -21.89 30.16
CA MET A 657 18.95 -21.98 31.62
C MET A 657 19.88 -23.10 32.09
N PHE A 658 20.25 -24.02 31.21
CA PHE A 658 21.18 -25.13 31.52
C PHE A 658 22.61 -24.91 30.99
N THR A 659 22.85 -23.76 30.32
CA THR A 659 24.20 -23.31 29.88
C THR A 659 24.61 -22.06 30.65
#